data_6fa1decd0589d6738b843a642edb08f2
#
_entry.id   6fa1decd0589d6738b843a642edb08f2
#
_cell.length_a   1.000
_cell.length_b   1.000
_cell.length_c   1.000
_cell.angle_alpha   90.00
_cell.angle_beta   90.00
_cell.angle_gamma   90.00
#
_symmetry.space_group_name_H-M   'P 1'
#
loop_
_entity.id
_entity.type
_entity.pdbx_description
1 polymer ?
#
loop_
_entity_poly.entity_id
_entity_poly.type
_entity_poly.pdbx_seq_one_letter_code
_entity_poly.pdbx_strand_id
1 'polypeptide(L)'
;VVTDASERPREEKQDPEITKLFNTAVDLLGQKKYDEARVMFEKVLSLNPNASMALTLRNQAKQQAIIDAFMEAPDDTRDTLKKFLSIAERGRRDWLRDQKRIAELVENLTIGNFDKMWAAIYELRTAGQHAVPQLVETLKKTKPDTHSKISMSLMHTGQPVVLPLSEALKVKDSVVKHELVFVLGQIKDSRALPALAALYTGNELPSVKESALEAIKRIIGDGQVKSAPVCYLEEAYAYYQKKFDVLQAPHEDFIIWNWDAETQSLTQRNVPEYAFYLEMAEKLCYEALTIDDSFQSVYPLLICTYFQQLHTIDLHLDEVEKGQTADLTPEDIAGLKARKDRITNILSTTSALGKQHFYAALNLALADGNAAVAVSCESALRQLGSMGDLPVIVGDKKDRKIAVAAAADPLVAALDSDNKQIRYNAAAALAAMAGRSAFRGLDKVIPTLCDALGERGARVALVADSDIQVINQLKVELGEQSFIVDAAADESAALNTGYAVPMKDVLIVDAGFKKAIDRFLTDYRSRKVPVILLVTDANAKETKATYDGKVAAFVAKPVQPADMQAALVEAFKDIKDTSGKAVALGMNYTAAKALANIDVTATALPVQDAIDALAKSLALPDEVRLESMKALTNIGTHFAAAQAVQNDLCMVAGNGANSTSARLASLEALTAIAIKNSGTTDAVKEVAEKLLLDKEAEIRKAAALLIGASASSTGPVMRLLGNANWVGEPVKVGAP
;
A
#
# COMPACT_ATOMS: atom_id res chain seq x y z
N VAL A 1 13.08 -21.55 21.19
CA VAL A 1 11.92 -22.39 20.87
C VAL A 1 11.99 -23.59 21.80
N VAL A 2 11.30 -23.53 22.94
CA VAL A 2 11.14 -24.66 23.85
C VAL A 2 9.97 -25.46 23.28
N THR A 3 10.23 -26.63 22.77
CA THR A 3 9.20 -27.61 22.41
C THR A 3 8.51 -28.06 23.66
N ASP A 4 7.32 -27.57 23.93
CA ASP A 4 6.47 -28.04 25.00
C ASP A 4 5.95 -29.44 24.64
N ALA A 5 6.04 -30.38 25.57
CA ALA A 5 5.62 -31.77 25.36
C ALA A 5 4.10 -31.94 25.10
N SER A 6 3.33 -30.86 25.16
CA SER A 6 1.90 -30.80 24.89
C SER A 6 1.51 -30.81 23.40
N GLU A 7 2.47 -30.66 22.48
CA GLU A 7 2.20 -30.70 21.02
C GLU A 7 2.22 -32.14 20.45
N ARG A 8 1.64 -33.13 21.11
CA ARG A 8 1.61 -34.49 20.57
C ARG A 8 0.29 -34.80 19.89
N PRO A 9 0.29 -34.91 18.51
CA PRO A 9 -0.85 -35.49 17.80
C PRO A 9 -1.09 -36.95 18.31
N ARG A 10 -2.35 -37.43 18.23
CA ARG A 10 -2.63 -38.84 18.43
C ARG A 10 -1.76 -39.69 17.50
N GLU A 11 -1.20 -40.81 17.98
CA GLU A 11 -0.40 -41.72 17.18
C GLU A 11 -1.24 -42.29 16.02
N GLU A 12 -1.25 -41.61 14.89
CA GLU A 12 -1.58 -42.22 13.61
C GLU A 12 -0.46 -43.20 13.26
N LYS A 13 -0.84 -44.33 12.63
CA LYS A 13 0.14 -45.30 12.12
C LYS A 13 1.12 -44.56 11.22
N GLN A 14 2.31 -44.29 11.71
CA GLN A 14 3.40 -43.70 10.97
C GLN A 14 3.78 -44.66 9.82
N ASP A 15 3.93 -44.16 8.61
CA ASP A 15 4.53 -44.93 7.53
C ASP A 15 5.99 -45.15 7.85
N PRO A 16 6.42 -46.42 8.01
CA PRO A 16 7.80 -46.75 8.44
C PRO A 16 8.85 -46.27 7.43
N GLU A 17 8.51 -46.21 6.16
CA GLU A 17 9.41 -45.77 5.09
C GLU A 17 9.65 -44.25 5.15
N ILE A 18 8.58 -43.48 5.26
CA ILE A 18 8.66 -42.02 5.40
C ILE A 18 9.42 -41.66 6.69
N THR A 19 9.12 -42.33 7.79
CA THR A 19 9.77 -42.09 9.07
C THR A 19 11.28 -42.38 9.00
N LYS A 20 11.69 -43.48 8.37
CA LYS A 20 13.09 -43.83 8.19
C LYS A 20 13.84 -42.81 7.30
N LEU A 21 13.24 -42.41 6.18
CA LEU A 21 13.83 -41.43 5.27
C LEU A 21 14.00 -40.07 5.96
N PHE A 22 12.97 -39.63 6.68
CA PHE A 22 12.98 -38.37 7.43
C PHE A 22 14.08 -38.36 8.50
N ASN A 23 14.16 -39.40 9.34
CA ASN A 23 15.17 -39.49 10.37
C ASN A 23 16.59 -39.49 9.76
N THR A 24 16.78 -40.21 8.64
CA THR A 24 18.05 -40.20 7.91
C THR A 24 18.37 -38.78 7.40
N ALA A 25 17.39 -38.06 6.86
CA ALA A 25 17.56 -36.69 6.41
C ALA A 25 18.00 -35.76 7.55
N VAL A 26 17.36 -35.84 8.71
CA VAL A 26 17.70 -35.03 9.89
C VAL A 26 19.08 -35.36 10.42
N ASP A 27 19.47 -36.66 10.45
CA ASP A 27 20.81 -37.06 10.86
C ASP A 27 21.90 -36.55 9.90
N LEU A 28 21.63 -36.52 8.59
CA LEU A 28 22.50 -35.93 7.57
C LEU A 28 22.62 -34.40 7.74
N LEU A 29 21.52 -33.69 8.08
CA LEU A 29 21.59 -32.28 8.43
C LEU A 29 22.54 -32.05 9.62
N GLY A 30 22.42 -32.85 10.68
CA GLY A 30 23.31 -32.77 11.84
C GLY A 30 24.80 -33.08 11.54
N GLN A 31 25.06 -33.81 10.43
CA GLN A 31 26.42 -34.07 9.91
C GLN A 31 26.87 -33.01 8.90
N LYS A 32 26.08 -31.98 8.61
CA LYS A 32 26.32 -30.94 7.59
C LYS A 32 26.45 -31.48 6.16
N LYS A 33 25.86 -32.66 5.89
CA LYS A 33 25.80 -33.28 4.55
C LYS A 33 24.54 -32.82 3.83
N TYR A 34 24.51 -31.54 3.46
CA TYR A 34 23.31 -30.85 3.01
C TYR A 34 22.72 -31.42 1.70
N ASP A 35 23.55 -31.77 0.72
CA ASP A 35 23.06 -32.34 -0.55
C ASP A 35 22.43 -33.72 -0.36
N GLU A 36 23.05 -34.57 0.48
CA GLU A 36 22.50 -35.89 0.80
C GLU A 36 21.18 -35.76 1.59
N ALA A 37 21.13 -34.83 2.52
CA ALA A 37 19.91 -34.52 3.29
C ALA A 37 18.77 -34.04 2.37
N ARG A 38 19.08 -33.16 1.41
CA ARG A 38 18.11 -32.65 0.41
C ARG A 38 17.48 -33.81 -0.36
N VAL A 39 18.29 -34.72 -0.89
CA VAL A 39 17.80 -35.90 -1.64
C VAL A 39 16.87 -36.77 -0.78
N MET A 40 17.15 -36.93 0.52
CA MET A 40 16.25 -37.68 1.43
C MET A 40 14.95 -36.91 1.69
N PHE A 41 14.98 -35.58 1.89
CA PHE A 41 13.76 -34.77 2.02
C PHE A 41 12.93 -34.77 0.73
N GLU A 42 13.55 -34.72 -0.44
CA GLU A 42 12.84 -34.84 -1.74
C GLU A 42 12.09 -36.18 -1.85
N LYS A 43 12.72 -37.29 -1.40
CA LYS A 43 12.06 -38.60 -1.32
C LYS A 43 10.89 -38.59 -0.33
N VAL A 44 11.07 -37.99 0.85
CA VAL A 44 9.97 -37.82 1.83
C VAL A 44 8.81 -37.06 1.21
N LEU A 45 9.08 -35.96 0.50
CA LEU A 45 8.06 -35.13 -0.17
C LEU A 45 7.37 -35.89 -1.31
N SER A 46 8.11 -36.72 -2.07
CA SER A 46 7.55 -37.55 -3.16
C SER A 46 6.57 -38.61 -2.69
N LEU A 47 6.74 -39.09 -1.44
CA LEU A 47 5.80 -40.00 -0.80
C LEU A 47 4.56 -39.29 -0.21
N ASN A 48 4.47 -37.99 -0.38
CA ASN A 48 3.34 -37.14 -0.02
C ASN A 48 2.84 -37.33 1.43
N PRO A 49 3.67 -37.07 2.47
CA PRO A 49 3.28 -37.24 3.87
C PRO A 49 2.06 -36.36 4.19
N ASN A 50 1.07 -36.91 4.90
CA ASN A 50 -0.03 -36.09 5.36
C ASN A 50 0.44 -35.10 6.45
N ALA A 51 -0.34 -34.04 6.68
CA ALA A 51 0.03 -32.93 7.54
C ALA A 51 0.24 -33.37 9.02
N SER A 52 -0.58 -34.31 9.54
CA SER A 52 -0.46 -34.85 10.89
C SER A 52 0.84 -35.65 11.07
N MET A 53 1.18 -36.47 10.08
CA MET A 53 2.43 -37.23 10.07
C MET A 53 3.65 -36.31 10.02
N ALA A 54 3.64 -35.31 9.15
CA ALA A 54 4.73 -34.34 9.02
C ALA A 54 4.94 -33.58 10.34
N LEU A 55 3.86 -33.18 11.03
CA LEU A 55 3.92 -32.58 12.37
C LEU A 55 4.58 -33.52 13.38
N THR A 56 4.15 -34.78 13.41
CA THR A 56 4.69 -35.79 14.33
C THR A 56 6.18 -35.99 14.11
N LEU A 57 6.62 -36.14 12.87
CA LEU A 57 8.02 -36.29 12.51
C LEU A 57 8.83 -35.05 12.90
N ARG A 58 8.34 -33.85 12.60
CA ARG A 58 8.99 -32.60 13.01
C ARG A 58 9.19 -32.54 14.53
N ASN A 59 8.16 -32.88 15.31
CA ASN A 59 8.20 -32.80 16.78
C ASN A 59 9.14 -33.85 17.41
N GLN A 60 9.34 -34.97 16.74
CA GLN A 60 10.28 -36.00 17.15
C GLN A 60 11.73 -35.73 16.70
N ALA A 61 11.93 -34.80 15.78
CA ALA A 61 13.23 -34.53 15.19
C ALA A 61 14.18 -33.80 16.15
N LYS A 62 15.48 -33.91 15.87
CA LYS A 62 16.53 -33.10 16.50
C LYS A 62 16.40 -31.66 16.04
N GLN A 63 15.69 -30.84 16.79
CA GLN A 63 15.37 -29.45 16.41
C GLN A 63 16.62 -28.62 16.06
N GLN A 64 17.73 -28.84 16.79
CA GLN A 64 18.97 -28.11 16.55
C GLN A 64 19.51 -28.34 15.13
N ALA A 65 19.47 -29.59 14.63
CA ALA A 65 19.91 -29.87 13.26
C ALA A 65 19.09 -29.14 12.17
N ILE A 66 17.79 -28.96 12.42
CA ILE A 66 16.90 -28.21 11.54
C ILE A 66 17.24 -26.71 11.61
N ILE A 67 17.46 -26.16 12.79
CA ILE A 67 17.82 -24.75 13.01
C ILE A 67 19.16 -24.45 12.34
N ASP A 68 20.18 -25.27 12.58
CA ASP A 68 21.51 -25.10 12.01
C ASP A 68 21.45 -25.15 10.47
N ALA A 69 20.64 -26.06 9.90
CA ALA A 69 20.45 -26.14 8.46
C ALA A 69 19.82 -24.87 7.86
N PHE A 70 18.89 -24.20 8.58
CA PHE A 70 18.36 -22.92 8.14
C PHE A 70 19.41 -21.81 8.11
N MET A 71 20.40 -21.88 8.98
CA MET A 71 21.45 -20.86 9.07
C MET A 71 22.58 -21.10 8.09
N GLU A 72 22.93 -22.36 7.81
CA GLU A 72 24.19 -22.72 7.15
C GLU A 72 24.03 -23.47 5.82
N ALA A 73 22.85 -24.08 5.53
CA ALA A 73 22.69 -24.91 4.34
C ALA A 73 22.53 -24.08 3.06
N PRO A 74 22.90 -24.63 1.87
CA PRO A 74 22.60 -24.04 0.58
C PRO A 74 21.11 -23.78 0.35
N ASP A 75 20.77 -22.83 -0.51
CA ASP A 75 19.37 -22.40 -0.79
C ASP A 75 18.48 -23.57 -1.19
N ASP A 76 18.94 -24.45 -2.08
CA ASP A 76 18.17 -25.61 -2.54
C ASP A 76 17.77 -26.55 -1.40
N THR A 77 18.68 -26.77 -0.45
CA THR A 77 18.40 -27.59 0.75
C THR A 77 17.42 -26.87 1.68
N ARG A 78 17.62 -25.58 1.87
CA ARG A 78 16.68 -24.76 2.68
C ARG A 78 15.29 -24.74 2.09
N ASP A 79 15.17 -24.60 0.77
CA ASP A 79 13.86 -24.56 0.11
C ASP A 79 13.15 -25.92 0.16
N THR A 80 13.89 -27.03 0.05
CA THR A 80 13.33 -28.37 0.21
C THR A 80 12.87 -28.60 1.66
N LEU A 81 13.66 -28.15 2.64
CA LEU A 81 13.29 -28.23 4.05
C LEU A 81 12.06 -27.36 4.37
N LYS A 82 11.98 -26.12 3.81
CA LYS A 82 10.80 -25.27 3.92
C LYS A 82 9.52 -25.92 3.42
N LYS A 83 9.58 -26.63 2.28
CA LYS A 83 8.42 -27.38 1.76
C LYS A 83 7.93 -28.41 2.75
N PHE A 84 8.82 -29.21 3.35
CA PHE A 84 8.43 -30.17 4.40
C PHE A 84 7.85 -29.49 5.63
N LEU A 85 8.51 -28.43 6.12
CA LEU A 85 8.06 -27.70 7.29
C LEU A 85 6.72 -26.98 7.07
N SER A 86 6.41 -26.56 5.86
CA SER A 86 5.10 -26.00 5.54
C SER A 86 3.96 -27.02 5.67
N ILE A 87 4.24 -28.31 5.34
CA ILE A 87 3.30 -29.41 5.57
C ILE A 87 3.13 -29.67 7.06
N ALA A 88 4.22 -29.70 7.83
CA ALA A 88 4.17 -29.89 9.27
C ALA A 88 3.44 -28.73 9.99
N GLU A 89 3.64 -27.49 9.53
CA GLU A 89 2.95 -26.33 10.07
C GLU A 89 1.44 -26.35 9.75
N ARG A 90 1.06 -26.87 8.60
CA ARG A 90 -0.34 -27.16 8.27
C ARG A 90 -0.93 -28.15 9.27
N GLY A 91 -0.20 -29.24 9.56
CA GLY A 91 -0.61 -30.23 10.56
C GLY A 91 -0.74 -29.62 11.97
N ARG A 92 0.14 -28.70 12.35
CA ARG A 92 0.04 -27.96 13.61
C ARG A 92 -1.24 -27.11 13.67
N ARG A 93 -1.53 -26.38 12.61
CA ARG A 93 -2.77 -25.57 12.51
C ARG A 93 -4.01 -26.44 12.58
N ASP A 94 -4.05 -27.56 11.83
CA ASP A 94 -5.17 -28.50 11.84
C ASP A 94 -5.38 -29.08 13.24
N TRP A 95 -4.29 -29.46 13.94
CA TRP A 95 -4.34 -29.96 15.30
C TRP A 95 -4.83 -28.91 16.31
N LEU A 96 -4.39 -27.65 16.20
CA LEU A 96 -4.85 -26.56 17.07
C LEU A 96 -6.36 -26.28 16.87
N ARG A 97 -6.86 -26.45 15.65
CA ARG A 97 -8.24 -26.20 15.26
C ARG A 97 -9.17 -27.42 15.42
N ASP A 98 -8.64 -28.57 15.81
CA ASP A 98 -9.43 -29.81 15.92
C ASP A 98 -10.54 -29.69 16.96
N GLN A 99 -11.77 -29.50 16.47
CA GLN A 99 -12.95 -29.27 17.31
C GLN A 99 -13.29 -30.46 18.21
N LYS A 100 -12.96 -31.69 17.80
CA LYS A 100 -13.19 -32.90 18.64
C LYS A 100 -12.24 -32.91 19.82
N ARG A 101 -10.95 -32.64 19.56
CA ARG A 101 -9.94 -32.50 20.61
C ARG A 101 -10.32 -31.38 21.58
N ILE A 102 -10.71 -30.21 21.08
CA ILE A 102 -11.13 -29.09 21.92
C ILE A 102 -12.34 -29.49 22.78
N ALA A 103 -13.33 -30.19 22.21
CA ALA A 103 -14.50 -30.65 22.96
C ALA A 103 -14.11 -31.63 24.10
N GLU A 104 -13.21 -32.58 23.86
CA GLU A 104 -12.70 -33.49 24.89
C GLU A 104 -11.96 -32.71 26.01
N LEU A 105 -11.19 -31.67 25.63
CA LEU A 105 -10.51 -30.82 26.61
C LEU A 105 -11.50 -29.98 27.44
N VAL A 106 -12.53 -29.45 26.85
CA VAL A 106 -13.59 -28.70 27.53
C VAL A 106 -14.36 -29.65 28.49
N GLU A 107 -14.61 -30.88 28.09
CA GLU A 107 -15.20 -31.91 28.98
C GLU A 107 -14.29 -32.20 30.16
N ASN A 108 -12.99 -32.47 29.94
CA ASN A 108 -12.02 -32.69 30.99
C ASN A 108 -11.86 -31.48 31.92
N LEU A 109 -11.98 -30.26 31.41
CA LEU A 109 -11.97 -29.03 32.18
C LEU A 109 -13.15 -28.97 33.16
N THR A 110 -14.35 -29.33 32.70
CA THR A 110 -15.59 -29.11 33.42
C THR A 110 -15.93 -30.26 34.40
N ILE A 111 -15.79 -31.53 33.99
CA ILE A 111 -16.17 -32.70 34.74
C ILE A 111 -14.99 -33.58 35.19
N GLY A 112 -13.76 -33.30 34.72
CA GLY A 112 -12.55 -34.01 35.10
C GLY A 112 -12.17 -33.83 36.58
N ASN A 113 -11.33 -34.71 37.08
CA ASN A 113 -10.68 -34.52 38.37
C ASN A 113 -9.65 -33.37 38.26
N PHE A 114 -9.02 -33.02 39.40
CA PHE A 114 -8.07 -31.89 39.46
C PHE A 114 -6.92 -32.00 38.43
N ASP A 115 -6.33 -33.18 38.28
CA ASP A 115 -5.21 -33.39 37.35
C ASP A 115 -5.65 -33.23 35.88
N LYS A 116 -6.80 -33.81 35.52
CA LYS A 116 -7.37 -33.67 34.17
C LYS A 116 -7.78 -32.22 33.87
N MET A 117 -8.31 -31.51 34.85
CA MET A 117 -8.66 -30.09 34.71
C MET A 117 -7.41 -29.25 34.39
N TRP A 118 -6.33 -29.42 35.13
CA TRP A 118 -5.10 -28.66 34.87
C TRP A 118 -4.45 -29.04 33.54
N ALA A 119 -4.40 -30.34 33.22
CA ALA A 119 -3.93 -30.78 31.91
C ALA A 119 -4.76 -30.13 30.77
N ALA A 120 -6.08 -30.06 30.90
CA ALA A 120 -6.97 -29.43 29.94
C ALA A 120 -6.70 -27.93 29.85
N ILE A 121 -6.46 -27.22 30.95
CA ILE A 121 -6.11 -25.77 30.92
C ILE A 121 -4.82 -25.55 30.11
N TYR A 122 -3.77 -26.35 30.33
CA TYR A 122 -2.52 -26.22 29.59
C TYR A 122 -2.70 -26.48 28.08
N GLU A 123 -3.47 -27.51 27.72
CA GLU A 123 -3.71 -27.82 26.31
C GLU A 123 -4.65 -26.83 25.63
N LEU A 124 -5.68 -26.30 26.32
CA LEU A 124 -6.55 -25.25 25.81
C LEU A 124 -5.79 -23.95 25.58
N ARG A 125 -4.77 -23.66 26.42
CA ARG A 125 -3.86 -22.53 26.18
C ARG A 125 -3.15 -22.65 24.83
N THR A 126 -2.70 -23.85 24.44
CA THR A 126 -2.06 -24.04 23.12
C THR A 126 -3.06 -23.92 21.96
N ALA A 127 -4.33 -24.32 22.15
CA ALA A 127 -5.38 -24.12 21.17
C ALA A 127 -5.73 -22.62 20.97
N GLY A 128 -5.43 -21.79 21.98
CA GLY A 128 -5.57 -20.33 21.89
C GLY A 128 -6.99 -19.90 21.55
N GLN A 129 -7.10 -19.01 20.57
CA GLN A 129 -8.38 -18.46 20.10
C GLN A 129 -9.37 -19.52 19.57
N HIS A 130 -8.88 -20.68 19.09
CA HIS A 130 -9.74 -21.73 18.53
C HIS A 130 -10.61 -22.44 19.57
N ALA A 131 -10.23 -22.39 20.86
CA ALA A 131 -11.01 -22.97 21.94
C ALA A 131 -12.19 -22.08 22.37
N VAL A 132 -12.14 -20.76 22.07
CA VAL A 132 -13.10 -19.78 22.59
C VAL A 132 -14.54 -20.08 22.21
N PRO A 133 -14.89 -20.44 20.94
CA PRO A 133 -16.28 -20.75 20.60
C PRO A 133 -16.89 -21.84 21.49
N GLN A 134 -16.17 -22.93 21.73
CA GLN A 134 -16.67 -24.03 22.56
C GLN A 134 -16.71 -23.66 24.05
N LEU A 135 -15.75 -22.89 24.55
CA LEU A 135 -15.76 -22.40 25.93
C LEU A 135 -16.93 -21.46 26.19
N VAL A 136 -17.23 -20.54 25.26
CA VAL A 136 -18.40 -19.64 25.35
C VAL A 136 -19.71 -20.43 25.27
N GLU A 137 -19.82 -21.41 24.37
CA GLU A 137 -20.98 -22.29 24.29
C GLU A 137 -21.19 -23.12 25.58
N THR A 138 -20.10 -23.51 26.23
CA THR A 138 -20.16 -24.25 27.50
C THR A 138 -20.61 -23.33 28.65
N LEU A 139 -20.14 -22.08 28.70
CA LEU A 139 -20.63 -21.07 29.63
C LEU A 139 -22.16 -20.89 29.56
N LYS A 140 -22.72 -20.83 28.34
CA LYS A 140 -24.17 -20.70 28.11
C LYS A 140 -24.98 -21.89 28.59
N LYS A 141 -24.39 -23.10 28.66
CA LYS A 141 -25.07 -24.36 28.95
C LYS A 141 -24.88 -24.84 30.37
N THR A 142 -23.91 -24.30 31.09
CA THR A 142 -23.50 -24.81 32.41
C THR A 142 -23.96 -23.91 33.55
N LYS A 143 -23.87 -24.43 34.77
CA LYS A 143 -24.19 -23.68 35.98
C LYS A 143 -23.02 -22.81 36.43
N PRO A 144 -23.24 -21.75 37.23
CA PRO A 144 -22.22 -20.84 37.71
C PRO A 144 -21.00 -21.51 38.39
N ASP A 145 -21.18 -22.62 39.06
CA ASP A 145 -20.06 -23.37 39.69
C ASP A 145 -19.00 -23.86 38.69
N THR A 146 -19.38 -24.05 37.42
CA THR A 146 -18.48 -24.47 36.34
C THR A 146 -17.83 -23.27 35.69
N HIS A 147 -18.44 -22.09 35.74
CA HIS A 147 -17.96 -20.89 35.08
C HIS A 147 -16.56 -20.48 35.53
N SER A 148 -16.25 -20.63 36.85
CA SER A 148 -14.92 -20.29 37.38
C SER A 148 -13.78 -21.09 36.73
N LYS A 149 -14.02 -22.36 36.37
CA LYS A 149 -13.02 -23.21 35.70
C LYS A 149 -12.79 -22.74 34.27
N ILE A 150 -13.86 -22.36 33.56
CA ILE A 150 -13.81 -21.86 32.20
C ILE A 150 -13.12 -20.48 32.15
N SER A 151 -13.52 -19.58 33.06
CA SER A 151 -12.91 -18.27 33.21
C SER A 151 -11.40 -18.38 33.53
N MET A 152 -11.02 -19.33 34.39
CA MET A 152 -9.61 -19.62 34.71
C MET A 152 -8.86 -20.07 33.43
N SER A 153 -9.42 -20.98 32.63
CA SER A 153 -8.81 -21.45 31.38
C SER A 153 -8.61 -20.30 30.39
N LEU A 154 -9.60 -19.44 30.21
CA LEU A 154 -9.53 -18.27 29.35
C LEU A 154 -8.45 -17.27 29.83
N MET A 155 -8.39 -16.99 31.14
CA MET A 155 -7.35 -16.12 31.70
C MET A 155 -5.94 -16.70 31.52
N HIS A 156 -5.76 -18.01 31.67
CA HIS A 156 -4.48 -18.67 31.43
C HIS A 156 -4.06 -18.65 29.95
N THR A 157 -5.01 -18.62 29.02
CA THR A 157 -4.73 -18.47 27.59
C THR A 157 -4.25 -17.06 27.27
N GLY A 158 -4.80 -16.03 27.90
CA GLY A 158 -4.31 -14.65 27.82
C GLY A 158 -4.68 -13.95 26.51
N GLN A 159 -3.72 -13.24 25.91
CA GLN A 159 -3.94 -12.37 24.74
C GLN A 159 -4.66 -13.01 23.53
N PRO A 160 -4.43 -14.27 23.15
CA PRO A 160 -5.09 -14.89 21.99
C PRO A 160 -6.61 -14.92 22.07
N VAL A 161 -7.19 -14.94 23.26
CA VAL A 161 -8.66 -15.01 23.41
C VAL A 161 -9.36 -13.65 23.40
N VAL A 162 -8.62 -12.54 23.40
CA VAL A 162 -9.20 -11.19 23.57
C VAL A 162 -10.16 -10.84 22.45
N LEU A 163 -9.76 -11.01 21.18
CA LEU A 163 -10.60 -10.67 20.04
C LEU A 163 -11.90 -11.48 19.99
N PRO A 164 -11.87 -12.83 20.06
CA PRO A 164 -13.13 -13.58 20.07
C PRO A 164 -13.97 -13.32 21.33
N LEU A 165 -13.39 -13.06 22.50
CA LEU A 165 -14.17 -12.69 23.69
C LEU A 165 -14.82 -11.32 23.58
N SER A 166 -14.14 -10.35 22.97
CA SER A 166 -14.70 -9.03 22.69
C SER A 166 -15.95 -9.11 21.79
N GLU A 167 -15.93 -10.00 20.79
CA GLU A 167 -17.12 -10.29 19.98
C GLU A 167 -18.21 -11.02 20.78
N ALA A 168 -17.82 -11.96 21.62
CA ALA A 168 -18.76 -12.73 22.46
C ALA A 168 -19.49 -11.86 23.51
N LEU A 169 -19.00 -10.66 23.83
CA LEU A 169 -19.72 -9.70 24.68
C LEU A 169 -21.09 -9.28 24.12
N LYS A 170 -21.36 -9.52 22.83
CA LYS A 170 -22.66 -9.33 22.18
C LYS A 170 -23.69 -10.40 22.55
N VAL A 171 -23.34 -11.39 23.39
CA VAL A 171 -24.26 -12.42 23.93
C VAL A 171 -25.41 -11.78 24.69
N LYS A 172 -26.61 -12.36 24.62
CA LYS A 172 -27.80 -11.86 25.33
C LYS A 172 -27.81 -12.20 26.81
N ASP A 173 -27.17 -13.33 27.19
CA ASP A 173 -27.13 -13.81 28.56
C ASP A 173 -26.23 -12.93 29.44
N SER A 174 -26.85 -12.25 30.43
CA SER A 174 -26.14 -11.33 31.32
C SER A 174 -25.14 -12.02 32.24
N VAL A 175 -25.36 -13.27 32.64
CA VAL A 175 -24.45 -14.03 33.51
C VAL A 175 -23.18 -14.36 32.73
N VAL A 176 -23.34 -14.88 31.51
CA VAL A 176 -22.20 -15.13 30.61
C VAL A 176 -21.45 -13.82 30.30
N LYS A 177 -22.17 -12.74 30.05
CA LYS A 177 -21.60 -11.41 29.80
C LYS A 177 -20.71 -10.94 30.96
N HIS A 178 -21.18 -11.09 32.21
CA HIS A 178 -20.37 -10.77 33.39
C HIS A 178 -19.08 -11.57 33.48
N GLU A 179 -19.14 -12.88 33.19
CA GLU A 179 -17.93 -13.74 33.20
C GLU A 179 -16.91 -13.29 32.14
N LEU A 180 -17.39 -13.00 30.91
CA LEU A 180 -16.52 -12.53 29.82
C LEU A 180 -15.88 -11.18 30.13
N VAL A 181 -16.65 -10.23 30.68
CA VAL A 181 -16.15 -8.92 31.12
C VAL A 181 -15.08 -9.09 32.22
N PHE A 182 -15.34 -9.98 33.19
CA PHE A 182 -14.37 -10.26 34.24
C PHE A 182 -13.06 -10.81 33.67
N VAL A 183 -13.14 -11.80 32.77
CA VAL A 183 -11.96 -12.39 32.11
C VAL A 183 -11.14 -11.35 31.35
N LEU A 184 -11.79 -10.54 30.53
CA LEU A 184 -11.13 -9.46 29.77
C LEU A 184 -10.45 -8.43 30.68
N GLY A 185 -11.11 -8.06 31.78
CA GLY A 185 -10.52 -7.15 32.79
C GLY A 185 -9.30 -7.75 33.51
N GLN A 186 -9.22 -9.09 33.66
CA GLN A 186 -8.06 -9.78 34.27
C GLN A 186 -6.91 -9.92 33.27
N ILE A 187 -7.18 -10.14 31.99
CA ILE A 187 -6.16 -10.21 30.92
C ILE A 187 -5.47 -8.87 30.73
N LYS A 188 -6.19 -7.76 30.92
CA LYS A 188 -5.69 -6.37 30.83
C LYS A 188 -5.12 -6.01 29.45
N ASP A 189 -5.75 -6.49 28.41
CA ASP A 189 -5.36 -6.18 27.03
C ASP A 189 -6.19 -5.00 26.49
N SER A 190 -5.53 -4.00 25.90
CA SER A 190 -6.16 -2.78 25.39
C SER A 190 -7.17 -3.06 24.26
N ARG A 191 -7.00 -4.14 23.50
CA ARG A 191 -7.91 -4.56 22.43
C ARG A 191 -9.33 -4.90 22.90
N ALA A 192 -9.52 -5.09 24.20
CA ALA A 192 -10.84 -5.26 24.81
C ALA A 192 -11.58 -3.93 25.06
N LEU A 193 -10.87 -2.80 25.10
CA LEU A 193 -11.44 -1.50 25.50
C LEU A 193 -12.64 -1.05 24.66
N PRO A 194 -12.64 -1.16 23.30
CA PRO A 194 -13.79 -0.71 22.52
C PRO A 194 -15.07 -1.45 22.88
N ALA A 195 -15.01 -2.78 22.98
CA ALA A 195 -16.17 -3.62 23.30
C ALA A 195 -16.67 -3.40 24.76
N LEU A 196 -15.74 -3.23 25.70
CA LEU A 196 -16.09 -2.90 27.09
C LEU A 196 -16.69 -1.50 27.20
N ALA A 197 -16.17 -0.51 26.47
CA ALA A 197 -16.74 0.83 26.42
C ALA A 197 -18.15 0.83 25.81
N ALA A 198 -18.40 -0.01 24.81
CA ALA A 198 -19.72 -0.19 24.21
C ALA A 198 -20.74 -0.74 25.22
N LEU A 199 -20.34 -1.68 26.08
CA LEU A 199 -21.19 -2.16 27.18
C LEU A 199 -21.44 -1.07 28.22
N TYR A 200 -20.41 -0.33 28.63
CA TYR A 200 -20.52 0.70 29.64
C TYR A 200 -21.43 1.84 29.21
N THR A 201 -21.32 2.31 27.97
CA THR A 201 -22.09 3.44 27.45
C THR A 201 -23.41 3.04 26.80
N GLY A 202 -23.57 1.77 26.44
CA GLY A 202 -24.74 1.23 25.74
C GLY A 202 -25.98 1.03 26.61
N ASN A 203 -26.98 0.36 26.07
CA ASN A 203 -28.23 0.04 26.75
C ASN A 203 -28.17 -1.32 27.47
N GLU A 204 -27.30 -1.42 28.48
CA GLU A 204 -27.08 -2.64 29.26
C GLU A 204 -27.63 -2.50 30.69
N LEU A 205 -27.77 -3.64 31.38
CA LEU A 205 -28.13 -3.67 32.80
C LEU A 205 -27.11 -2.89 33.65
N PRO A 206 -27.51 -2.18 34.71
CA PRO A 206 -26.60 -1.43 35.57
C PRO A 206 -25.43 -2.26 36.09
N SER A 207 -25.67 -3.52 36.50
CA SER A 207 -24.63 -4.42 36.96
C SER A 207 -23.60 -4.76 35.88
N VAL A 208 -24.02 -4.91 34.62
CA VAL A 208 -23.12 -5.14 33.48
C VAL A 208 -22.26 -3.89 33.21
N LYS A 209 -22.86 -2.70 33.28
CA LYS A 209 -22.15 -1.43 33.14
C LYS A 209 -21.09 -1.23 34.24
N GLU A 210 -21.42 -1.55 35.48
CA GLU A 210 -20.47 -1.47 36.60
C GLU A 210 -19.29 -2.42 36.39
N SER A 211 -19.56 -3.67 36.01
CA SER A 211 -18.51 -4.65 35.71
C SER A 211 -17.64 -4.22 34.54
N ALA A 212 -18.23 -3.67 33.47
CA ALA A 212 -17.51 -3.14 32.33
C ALA A 212 -16.61 -1.96 32.72
N LEU A 213 -17.12 -1.03 33.53
CA LEU A 213 -16.32 0.09 34.05
C LEU A 213 -15.14 -0.39 34.90
N GLU A 214 -15.37 -1.40 35.76
CA GLU A 214 -14.29 -1.98 36.57
C GLU A 214 -13.23 -2.65 35.69
N ALA A 215 -13.65 -3.41 34.66
CA ALA A 215 -12.72 -4.03 33.71
C ALA A 215 -11.90 -2.96 32.92
N ILE A 216 -12.56 -1.90 32.45
CA ILE A 216 -11.89 -0.76 31.79
C ILE A 216 -10.84 -0.17 32.73
N LYS A 217 -11.20 0.16 33.99
CA LYS A 217 -10.26 0.71 34.97
C LYS A 217 -9.07 -0.19 35.24
N ARG A 218 -9.25 -1.52 35.23
CA ARG A 218 -8.15 -2.48 35.35
C ARG A 218 -7.18 -2.44 34.19
N ILE A 219 -7.66 -2.08 32.98
CA ILE A 219 -6.85 -1.98 31.76
C ILE A 219 -6.14 -0.63 31.72
N ILE A 220 -6.87 0.49 31.89
CA ILE A 220 -6.34 1.84 31.70
C ILE A 220 -5.80 2.51 32.99
N GLY A 221 -6.00 1.87 34.16
CA GLY A 221 -5.67 2.48 35.47
C GLY A 221 -6.51 3.71 35.75
N ASP A 222 -5.86 4.81 36.14
CA ASP A 222 -6.51 6.10 36.44
C ASP A 222 -6.86 6.92 35.20
N GLY A 223 -6.77 6.33 34.00
CA GLY A 223 -7.09 6.98 32.74
C GLY A 223 -8.56 7.35 32.62
N GLN A 224 -8.86 8.35 31.80
CA GLN A 224 -10.23 8.76 31.51
C GLN A 224 -10.91 7.74 30.58
N VAL A 225 -12.12 7.33 30.96
CA VAL A 225 -12.96 6.46 30.11
C VAL A 225 -13.48 7.26 28.92
N LYS A 226 -13.14 6.82 27.72
CA LYS A 226 -13.58 7.42 26.46
C LYS A 226 -14.91 6.82 26.01
N SER A 227 -15.62 7.51 25.10
CA SER A 227 -16.82 6.95 24.47
C SER A 227 -16.46 5.76 23.56
N ALA A 228 -17.39 4.83 23.39
CA ALA A 228 -17.15 3.63 22.58
C ALA A 228 -16.73 3.94 21.14
N PRO A 229 -17.38 4.84 20.38
CA PRO A 229 -16.95 5.17 19.02
C PRO A 229 -15.49 5.68 18.97
N VAL A 230 -15.06 6.45 19.98
CA VAL A 230 -13.67 6.94 20.07
C VAL A 230 -12.70 5.78 20.33
N CYS A 231 -13.05 4.86 21.24
CA CYS A 231 -12.21 3.68 21.49
C CYS A 231 -12.06 2.79 20.24
N TYR A 232 -13.16 2.57 19.50
CA TYR A 232 -13.13 1.83 18.24
C TYR A 232 -12.27 2.53 17.18
N LEU A 233 -12.34 3.86 17.07
CA LEU A 233 -11.52 4.62 16.13
C LEU A 233 -10.03 4.55 16.48
N GLU A 234 -9.68 4.68 17.75
CA GLU A 234 -8.28 4.59 18.21
C GLU A 234 -7.69 3.20 17.98
N GLU A 235 -8.47 2.17 18.25
CA GLU A 235 -8.09 0.78 17.98
C GLU A 235 -7.96 0.53 16.47
N ALA A 236 -8.92 1.02 15.65
CA ALA A 236 -8.85 0.95 14.20
C ALA A 236 -7.56 1.60 13.66
N TYR A 237 -7.19 2.74 14.23
CA TYR A 237 -5.96 3.45 13.87
C TYR A 237 -4.72 2.68 14.30
N ALA A 238 -4.73 2.01 15.46
CA ALA A 238 -3.65 1.14 15.89
C ALA A 238 -3.43 -0.04 14.92
N TYR A 239 -4.52 -0.67 14.44
CA TYR A 239 -4.45 -1.70 13.39
C TYR A 239 -3.97 -1.15 12.06
N TYR A 240 -4.48 0.00 11.62
CA TYR A 240 -4.03 0.65 10.38
C TYR A 240 -2.51 0.91 10.38
N GLN A 241 -1.98 1.40 11.51
CA GLN A 241 -0.56 1.67 11.69
C GLN A 241 0.26 0.44 12.11
N LYS A 242 -0.36 -0.71 12.36
CA LYS A 242 0.29 -1.93 12.90
C LYS A 242 1.10 -1.64 14.16
N LYS A 243 0.52 -0.92 15.12
CA LYS A 243 1.17 -0.63 16.39
C LYS A 243 1.45 -1.91 17.18
N PHE A 244 2.47 -1.86 18.03
CA PHE A 244 2.91 -3.04 18.81
C PHE A 244 1.79 -3.70 19.60
N ASP A 245 0.88 -2.92 20.18
CA ASP A 245 -0.23 -3.41 21.02
C ASP A 245 -1.23 -4.29 20.28
N VAL A 246 -1.33 -4.17 18.96
CA VAL A 246 -2.25 -4.95 18.12
C VAL A 246 -1.54 -6.03 17.30
N LEU A 247 -0.21 -6.15 17.38
CA LEU A 247 0.52 -7.18 16.64
C LEU A 247 0.19 -8.55 17.20
N GLN A 248 -0.10 -9.47 16.29
CA GLN A 248 -0.24 -10.89 16.65
C GLN A 248 1.11 -11.59 16.67
N ALA A 249 1.22 -12.63 17.50
CA ALA A 249 2.42 -13.42 17.52
C ALA A 249 2.62 -14.14 16.17
N PRO A 250 3.87 -14.30 15.68
CA PRO A 250 4.15 -14.83 14.34
C PRO A 250 3.60 -16.25 14.07
N HIS A 251 3.24 -16.98 15.11
CA HIS A 251 2.71 -18.35 15.02
C HIS A 251 1.18 -18.42 15.18
N GLU A 252 0.51 -17.28 15.40
CA GLU A 252 -0.94 -17.24 15.52
C GLU A 252 -1.61 -17.12 14.15
N ASP A 253 -2.82 -17.69 14.06
CA ASP A 253 -3.65 -17.53 12.88
C ASP A 253 -4.29 -16.15 12.84
N PHE A 254 -4.29 -15.52 11.67
CA PHE A 254 -4.96 -14.24 11.44
C PHE A 254 -6.45 -14.48 11.18
N ILE A 255 -7.26 -14.33 12.24
CA ILE A 255 -8.69 -14.62 12.22
C ILE A 255 -9.49 -13.36 12.52
N ILE A 256 -10.45 -13.05 11.66
CA ILE A 256 -11.47 -12.05 11.93
C ILE A 256 -12.68 -12.76 12.55
N TRP A 257 -12.93 -12.44 13.81
CA TRP A 257 -14.05 -12.95 14.58
C TRP A 257 -15.28 -12.07 14.41
N ASN A 258 -16.47 -12.68 14.37
CA ASN A 258 -17.75 -11.99 14.37
C ASN A 258 -18.73 -12.72 15.28
N TRP A 259 -19.69 -11.97 15.80
CA TRP A 259 -20.81 -12.54 16.54
C TRP A 259 -22.03 -12.69 15.63
N ASP A 260 -22.57 -13.89 15.53
CA ASP A 260 -23.84 -14.14 14.88
C ASP A 260 -24.97 -13.95 15.86
N ALA A 261 -25.79 -12.91 15.66
CA ALA A 261 -26.89 -12.55 16.53
C ALA A 261 -28.08 -13.52 16.44
N GLU A 262 -28.23 -14.29 15.35
CA GLU A 262 -29.30 -15.27 15.17
C GLU A 262 -28.98 -16.57 15.91
N THR A 263 -27.80 -17.12 15.67
CA THR A 263 -27.36 -18.36 16.30
C THR A 263 -26.78 -18.12 17.70
N GLN A 264 -26.55 -16.86 18.09
CA GLN A 264 -25.89 -16.47 19.34
C GLN A 264 -24.55 -17.18 19.51
N SER A 265 -23.72 -17.20 18.46
CA SER A 265 -22.45 -17.91 18.42
C SER A 265 -21.36 -17.10 17.73
N LEU A 266 -20.11 -17.47 18.01
CA LEU A 266 -18.94 -16.92 17.32
C LEU A 266 -18.79 -17.55 15.94
N THR A 267 -18.55 -16.72 14.94
CA THR A 267 -18.13 -17.11 13.60
C THR A 267 -16.73 -16.56 13.32
N GLN A 268 -16.00 -17.25 12.44
CA GLN A 268 -14.62 -16.89 12.14
C GLN A 268 -14.35 -16.89 10.63
N ARG A 269 -13.45 -16.00 10.19
CA ARG A 269 -12.92 -15.98 8.85
C ARG A 269 -11.40 -15.86 8.90
N ASN A 270 -10.70 -16.87 8.37
CA ASN A 270 -9.24 -16.78 8.21
C ASN A 270 -8.91 -15.78 7.10
N VAL A 271 -7.92 -14.95 7.35
CA VAL A 271 -7.42 -13.97 6.39
C VAL A 271 -5.89 -14.06 6.32
N PRO A 272 -5.26 -13.77 5.19
CA PRO A 272 -3.81 -13.70 5.13
C PRO A 272 -3.28 -12.52 5.96
N GLU A 273 -2.07 -12.64 6.46
CA GLU A 273 -1.41 -11.61 7.30
C GLU A 273 -1.45 -10.22 6.64
N TYR A 274 -1.19 -10.16 5.34
CA TYR A 274 -1.16 -8.87 4.61
C TYR A 274 -2.50 -8.13 4.62
N ALA A 275 -3.61 -8.85 4.73
CA ALA A 275 -4.95 -8.27 4.74
C ALA A 275 -5.48 -8.02 6.16
N PHE A 276 -5.04 -8.81 7.14
CA PHE A 276 -5.63 -8.85 8.49
C PHE A 276 -5.73 -7.48 9.16
N TYR A 277 -4.64 -6.74 9.22
CA TYR A 277 -4.58 -5.47 9.94
C TYR A 277 -5.49 -4.41 9.31
N LEU A 278 -5.54 -4.35 7.98
CA LEU A 278 -6.40 -3.40 7.27
C LEU A 278 -7.88 -3.82 7.36
N GLU A 279 -8.17 -5.10 7.33
CA GLU A 279 -9.55 -5.58 7.50
C GLU A 279 -10.05 -5.41 8.93
N MET A 280 -9.17 -5.54 9.93
CA MET A 280 -9.51 -5.20 11.31
C MET A 280 -9.78 -3.71 11.48
N ALA A 281 -8.93 -2.84 10.89
CA ALA A 281 -9.17 -1.40 10.92
C ALA A 281 -10.52 -1.04 10.26
N GLU A 282 -10.83 -1.62 9.10
CA GLU A 282 -12.13 -1.44 8.43
C GLU A 282 -13.29 -1.88 9.33
N LYS A 283 -13.19 -3.09 9.90
CA LYS A 283 -14.22 -3.65 10.79
C LYS A 283 -14.50 -2.73 11.98
N LEU A 284 -13.45 -2.27 12.66
CA LEU A 284 -13.58 -1.42 13.84
C LEU A 284 -14.16 -0.04 13.50
N CYS A 285 -13.84 0.51 12.31
CA CYS A 285 -14.50 1.72 11.81
C CYS A 285 -16.01 1.51 11.65
N TYR A 286 -16.43 0.37 11.12
CA TYR A 286 -17.87 0.06 11.00
C TYR A 286 -18.54 -0.22 12.35
N GLU A 287 -17.85 -0.82 13.32
CA GLU A 287 -18.36 -0.98 14.68
C GLU A 287 -18.59 0.40 15.33
N ALA A 288 -17.69 1.36 15.14
CA ALA A 288 -17.89 2.74 15.60
C ALA A 288 -19.16 3.39 15.01
N LEU A 289 -19.36 3.23 13.69
CA LEU A 289 -20.57 3.75 13.00
C LEU A 289 -21.85 3.01 13.38
N THR A 290 -21.77 1.74 13.76
CA THR A 290 -22.92 0.97 14.23
C THR A 290 -23.41 1.51 15.59
N ILE A 291 -22.51 2.03 16.42
CA ILE A 291 -22.83 2.63 17.72
C ILE A 291 -23.33 4.07 17.57
N ASP A 292 -22.70 4.83 16.69
CA ASP A 292 -23.04 6.22 16.39
C ASP A 292 -22.86 6.49 14.89
N ASP A 293 -23.94 6.46 14.14
CA ASP A 293 -23.98 6.68 12.70
C ASP A 293 -23.60 8.12 12.29
N SER A 294 -23.66 9.04 13.24
CA SER A 294 -23.25 10.44 13.07
C SER A 294 -21.75 10.68 13.32
N PHE A 295 -20.98 9.67 13.73
CA PHE A 295 -19.57 9.79 14.10
C PHE A 295 -18.66 9.96 12.88
N GLN A 296 -18.67 11.15 12.27
CA GLN A 296 -17.96 11.45 11.02
C GLN A 296 -16.43 11.35 11.11
N SER A 297 -15.86 11.41 12.31
CA SER A 297 -14.41 11.33 12.52
C SER A 297 -13.78 10.02 12.04
N VAL A 298 -14.58 9.00 11.79
CA VAL A 298 -14.14 7.69 11.30
C VAL A 298 -13.82 7.68 9.79
N TYR A 299 -14.51 8.52 9.00
CA TYR A 299 -14.40 8.47 7.53
C TYR A 299 -12.98 8.71 6.98
N PRO A 300 -12.19 9.65 7.51
CA PRO A 300 -10.82 9.84 7.04
C PRO A 300 -9.96 8.58 7.15
N LEU A 301 -10.03 7.89 8.29
CA LEU A 301 -9.31 6.64 8.48
C LEU A 301 -9.83 5.52 7.58
N LEU A 302 -11.16 5.42 7.42
CA LEU A 302 -11.77 4.42 6.55
C LEU A 302 -11.36 4.60 5.08
N ILE A 303 -11.31 5.85 4.59
CA ILE A 303 -10.82 6.19 3.24
C ILE A 303 -9.33 5.80 3.10
N CYS A 304 -8.48 6.16 4.06
CA CYS A 304 -7.08 5.77 4.06
C CYS A 304 -6.93 4.24 4.06
N THR A 305 -7.72 3.54 4.86
CA THR A 305 -7.73 2.08 4.93
C THR A 305 -8.11 1.45 3.59
N TYR A 306 -9.11 1.97 2.90
CA TYR A 306 -9.50 1.49 1.57
C TYR A 306 -8.44 1.72 0.51
N PHE A 307 -7.83 2.90 0.45
CA PHE A 307 -6.73 3.15 -0.48
C PHE A 307 -5.54 2.23 -0.19
N GLN A 308 -5.19 2.03 1.09
CA GLN A 308 -4.11 1.11 1.45
C GLN A 308 -4.43 -0.34 1.07
N GLN A 309 -5.69 -0.79 1.22
CA GLN A 309 -6.13 -2.11 0.78
C GLN A 309 -6.02 -2.24 -0.75
N LEU A 310 -6.45 -1.23 -1.52
CA LEU A 310 -6.31 -1.25 -2.98
C LEU A 310 -4.85 -1.38 -3.40
N HIS A 311 -3.95 -0.62 -2.80
CA HIS A 311 -2.51 -0.72 -3.09
C HIS A 311 -1.95 -2.11 -2.78
N THR A 312 -2.36 -2.69 -1.65
CA THR A 312 -1.94 -4.04 -1.27
C THR A 312 -2.46 -5.09 -2.25
N ILE A 313 -3.73 -4.98 -2.66
CA ILE A 313 -4.34 -5.90 -3.63
C ILE A 313 -3.67 -5.77 -5.00
N ASP A 314 -3.44 -4.54 -5.47
CA ASP A 314 -2.80 -4.29 -6.77
C ASP A 314 -1.38 -4.86 -6.81
N LEU A 315 -0.62 -4.73 -5.71
CA LEU A 315 0.70 -5.32 -5.58
C LEU A 315 0.65 -6.85 -5.75
N HIS A 316 -0.26 -7.52 -5.03
CA HIS A 316 -0.37 -8.97 -5.14
C HIS A 316 -0.87 -9.45 -6.51
N LEU A 317 -1.77 -8.72 -7.15
CA LEU A 317 -2.22 -9.05 -8.51
C LEU A 317 -1.10 -8.85 -9.53
N ASP A 318 -0.28 -7.81 -9.41
CA ASP A 318 0.89 -7.57 -10.25
C ASP A 318 1.96 -8.68 -10.07
N GLU A 319 2.19 -9.14 -8.84
CA GLU A 319 3.06 -10.29 -8.54
C GLU A 319 2.58 -11.59 -9.22
N VAL A 320 1.25 -11.82 -9.20
CA VAL A 320 0.64 -12.96 -9.90
C VAL A 320 0.85 -12.88 -11.41
N GLU A 321 0.63 -11.70 -12.02
CA GLU A 321 0.82 -11.49 -13.45
C GLU A 321 2.29 -11.71 -13.87
N LYS A 322 3.24 -11.37 -13.00
CA LYS A 322 4.68 -11.59 -13.21
C LYS A 322 5.14 -13.02 -12.90
N GLY A 323 4.23 -13.91 -12.46
CA GLY A 323 4.56 -15.29 -12.09
C GLY A 323 5.47 -15.40 -10.86
N GLN A 324 5.45 -14.40 -9.98
CA GLN A 324 6.33 -14.34 -8.80
C GLN A 324 5.70 -14.96 -7.54
N THR A 325 4.39 -15.23 -7.54
CA THR A 325 3.67 -15.87 -6.43
C THR A 325 3.26 -17.28 -6.81
N ALA A 326 3.88 -18.27 -6.18
CA ALA A 326 3.52 -19.68 -6.34
C ALA A 326 2.37 -20.12 -5.40
N ASP A 327 1.96 -19.27 -4.45
CA ASP A 327 1.18 -19.68 -3.27
C ASP A 327 -0.29 -19.23 -3.31
N LEU A 328 -0.73 -18.43 -4.32
CA LEU A 328 -2.13 -18.00 -4.45
C LEU A 328 -2.91 -18.94 -5.36
N THR A 329 -4.02 -19.46 -4.84
CA THR A 329 -4.96 -20.28 -5.65
C THR A 329 -5.78 -19.41 -6.59
N PRO A 330 -6.39 -19.98 -7.65
CA PRO A 330 -7.34 -19.25 -8.51
C PRO A 330 -8.50 -18.61 -7.71
N GLU A 331 -8.94 -19.26 -6.63
CA GLU A 331 -9.97 -18.76 -5.72
C GLU A 331 -9.49 -17.54 -4.94
N ASP A 332 -8.23 -17.53 -4.47
CA ASP A 332 -7.64 -16.38 -3.79
C ASP A 332 -7.56 -15.17 -4.72
N ILE A 333 -7.12 -15.39 -5.97
CA ILE A 333 -7.04 -14.34 -7.00
C ILE A 333 -8.43 -13.77 -7.31
N ALA A 334 -9.43 -14.63 -7.43
CA ALA A 334 -10.82 -14.19 -7.64
C ALA A 334 -11.34 -13.39 -6.44
N GLY A 335 -11.00 -13.80 -5.22
CA GLY A 335 -11.31 -13.09 -3.98
C GLY A 335 -10.68 -11.69 -3.93
N LEU A 336 -9.39 -11.56 -4.32
CA LEU A 336 -8.71 -10.27 -4.40
C LEU A 336 -9.38 -9.32 -5.41
N LYS A 337 -9.73 -9.81 -6.60
CA LYS A 337 -10.43 -9.02 -7.63
C LYS A 337 -11.80 -8.56 -7.15
N ALA A 338 -12.61 -9.46 -6.56
CA ALA A 338 -13.91 -9.11 -6.01
C ALA A 338 -13.81 -8.07 -4.89
N ARG A 339 -12.79 -8.17 -4.04
CA ARG A 339 -12.53 -7.17 -2.99
C ARG A 339 -12.13 -5.82 -3.58
N LYS A 340 -11.27 -5.80 -4.59
CA LYS A 340 -10.90 -4.57 -5.31
C LYS A 340 -12.13 -3.87 -5.88
N ASP A 341 -12.99 -4.61 -6.58
CA ASP A 341 -14.22 -4.08 -7.17
C ASP A 341 -15.16 -3.51 -6.10
N ARG A 342 -15.34 -4.23 -4.98
CA ARG A 342 -16.14 -3.76 -3.84
C ARG A 342 -15.61 -2.43 -3.28
N ILE A 343 -14.31 -2.34 -3.00
CA ILE A 343 -13.69 -1.13 -2.43
C ILE A 343 -13.81 0.03 -3.43
N THR A 344 -13.55 -0.21 -4.71
CA THR A 344 -13.67 0.80 -5.76
C THR A 344 -15.10 1.36 -5.84
N ASN A 345 -16.11 0.49 -5.75
CA ASN A 345 -17.51 0.90 -5.72
C ASN A 345 -17.86 1.72 -4.45
N ILE A 346 -17.34 1.33 -3.28
CA ILE A 346 -17.53 2.10 -2.04
C ILE A 346 -16.91 3.48 -2.18
N LEU A 347 -15.66 3.59 -2.63
CA LEU A 347 -14.97 4.88 -2.79
C LEU A 347 -15.68 5.78 -3.80
N SER A 348 -16.17 5.24 -4.92
CA SER A 348 -16.93 6.00 -5.90
C SER A 348 -18.25 6.53 -5.33
N THR A 349 -18.93 5.74 -4.50
CA THR A 349 -20.15 6.16 -3.80
C THR A 349 -19.84 7.18 -2.70
N THR A 350 -18.77 6.97 -1.92
CA THR A 350 -18.34 7.87 -0.85
C THR A 350 -17.95 9.24 -1.41
N SER A 351 -17.40 9.30 -2.62
CA SER A 351 -17.08 10.56 -3.29
C SER A 351 -18.30 11.45 -3.51
N ALA A 352 -19.49 10.87 -3.66
CA ALA A 352 -20.75 11.59 -3.74
C ALA A 352 -21.25 12.14 -2.37
N LEU A 353 -20.76 11.57 -1.24
CA LEU A 353 -21.19 11.94 0.11
C LEU A 353 -20.45 13.15 0.71
N GLY A 354 -19.27 13.49 0.19
CA GLY A 354 -18.60 14.71 0.64
C GLY A 354 -17.08 14.68 0.53
N LYS A 355 -16.56 15.58 -0.27
CA LYS A 355 -15.12 15.82 -0.49
C LYS A 355 -14.34 16.19 0.77
N GLN A 356 -15.01 16.73 1.81
CA GLN A 356 -14.36 17.09 3.08
C GLN A 356 -13.66 15.90 3.75
N HIS A 357 -14.21 14.71 3.60
CA HIS A 357 -13.60 13.50 4.17
C HIS A 357 -12.31 13.10 3.44
N PHE A 358 -12.22 13.36 2.13
CA PHE A 358 -11.00 13.14 1.35
C PHE A 358 -9.91 14.15 1.70
N TYR A 359 -10.24 15.42 1.98
CA TYR A 359 -9.26 16.38 2.49
C TYR A 359 -8.74 15.99 3.87
N ALA A 360 -9.62 15.51 4.75
CA ALA A 360 -9.21 15.02 6.06
C ALA A 360 -8.39 13.74 5.97
N ALA A 361 -8.71 12.83 5.03
CA ALA A 361 -7.92 11.64 4.74
C ALA A 361 -6.53 11.99 4.17
N LEU A 362 -6.45 12.98 3.28
CA LEU A 362 -5.17 13.50 2.80
C LEU A 362 -4.32 14.02 3.95
N ASN A 363 -4.91 14.83 4.84
CA ASN A 363 -4.20 15.36 6.00
C ASN A 363 -3.68 14.24 6.90
N LEU A 364 -4.47 13.18 7.13
CA LEU A 364 -4.08 12.00 7.89
C LEU A 364 -2.92 11.26 7.20
N ALA A 365 -3.03 11.01 5.89
CA ALA A 365 -2.01 10.32 5.12
C ALA A 365 -0.67 11.07 5.10
N LEU A 366 -0.72 12.41 5.00
CA LEU A 366 0.47 13.27 5.08
C LEU A 366 1.10 13.22 6.46
N ALA A 367 0.29 13.25 7.53
CA ALA A 367 0.77 13.15 8.91
C ALA A 367 1.41 11.79 9.20
N ASP A 368 0.88 10.71 8.61
CA ASP A 368 1.42 9.35 8.74
C ASP A 368 2.61 9.07 7.80
N GLY A 369 2.95 10.01 6.91
CA GLY A 369 4.00 9.80 5.90
C GLY A 369 3.62 8.75 4.84
N ASN A 370 2.34 8.42 4.68
CA ASN A 370 1.86 7.42 3.73
C ASN A 370 1.67 8.04 2.35
N ALA A 371 2.74 8.07 1.57
CA ALA A 371 2.78 8.71 0.26
C ALA A 371 1.77 8.12 -0.74
N ALA A 372 1.62 6.79 -0.76
CA ALA A 372 0.71 6.12 -1.70
C ALA A 372 -0.76 6.51 -1.45
N VAL A 373 -1.17 6.53 -0.18
CA VAL A 373 -2.53 6.96 0.21
C VAL A 373 -2.71 8.45 -0.03
N ALA A 374 -1.71 9.29 0.26
CA ALA A 374 -1.77 10.73 -0.02
C ALA A 374 -2.01 11.00 -1.52
N VAL A 375 -1.22 10.38 -2.41
CA VAL A 375 -1.38 10.47 -3.87
C VAL A 375 -2.76 10.00 -4.33
N SER A 376 -3.30 8.95 -3.71
CA SER A 376 -4.66 8.47 -4.02
C SER A 376 -5.74 9.47 -3.60
N CYS A 377 -5.59 10.09 -2.43
CA CYS A 377 -6.47 11.18 -1.98
C CYS A 377 -6.40 12.38 -2.92
N GLU A 378 -5.20 12.80 -3.33
CA GLU A 378 -4.99 13.90 -4.29
C GLU A 378 -5.62 13.60 -5.65
N SER A 379 -5.49 12.36 -6.13
CA SER A 379 -6.12 11.90 -7.37
C SER A 379 -7.65 11.94 -7.30
N ALA A 380 -8.23 11.57 -6.17
CA ALA A 380 -9.66 11.70 -5.94
C ALA A 380 -10.08 13.17 -5.86
N LEU A 381 -9.35 14.00 -5.11
CA LEU A 381 -9.62 15.43 -4.96
C LEU A 381 -9.48 16.20 -6.27
N ARG A 382 -8.63 15.77 -7.19
CA ARG A 382 -8.55 16.33 -8.55
C ARG A 382 -9.88 16.26 -9.30
N GLN A 383 -10.72 15.26 -8.99
CA GLN A 383 -12.04 15.08 -9.62
C GLN A 383 -13.16 15.72 -8.80
N LEU A 384 -13.04 15.73 -7.48
CA LEU A 384 -14.10 16.16 -6.54
C LEU A 384 -13.96 17.61 -6.10
N GLY A 385 -12.75 18.15 -6.12
CA GLY A 385 -12.44 19.49 -5.66
C GLY A 385 -13.01 20.57 -6.57
N SER A 386 -13.15 21.74 -6.02
CA SER A 386 -13.67 22.93 -6.71
C SER A 386 -12.94 24.19 -6.26
N MET A 387 -13.07 25.27 -7.05
CA MET A 387 -12.49 26.56 -6.72
C MET A 387 -12.94 27.08 -5.33
N GLY A 388 -14.15 26.74 -4.89
CA GLY A 388 -14.66 27.13 -3.58
C GLY A 388 -13.94 26.49 -2.39
N ASP A 389 -13.12 25.46 -2.63
CA ASP A 389 -12.33 24.79 -1.59
C ASP A 389 -10.96 25.46 -1.39
N LEU A 390 -10.52 26.27 -2.36
CA LEU A 390 -9.20 26.87 -2.37
C LEU A 390 -9.08 28.02 -1.34
N PRO A 391 -7.91 28.23 -0.74
CA PRO A 391 -7.63 29.36 0.16
C PRO A 391 -7.46 30.66 -0.63
N VAL A 392 -8.58 31.20 -1.11
CA VAL A 392 -8.62 32.40 -1.96
C VAL A 392 -8.09 33.60 -1.21
N ILE A 393 -7.21 34.37 -1.86
CA ILE A 393 -6.65 35.62 -1.33
C ILE A 393 -7.62 36.76 -1.63
N VAL A 394 -8.14 37.39 -0.56
CA VAL A 394 -9.07 38.53 -0.66
C VAL A 394 -8.35 39.82 -0.22
N GLY A 395 -8.46 40.89 -0.98
CA GLY A 395 -7.93 42.23 -0.65
C GLY A 395 -6.80 42.70 -1.57
N ASP A 396 -6.51 44.02 -1.52
CA ASP A 396 -5.46 44.69 -2.29
C ASP A 396 -4.06 44.26 -1.83
N LYS A 397 -3.04 44.51 -2.67
CA LYS A 397 -1.62 44.11 -2.40
C LYS A 397 -1.09 44.51 -1.02
N LYS A 398 -1.69 45.49 -0.33
CA LYS A 398 -1.28 45.94 1.00
C LYS A 398 -2.04 45.31 2.17
N ASP A 399 -3.26 44.78 1.95
CA ASP A 399 -4.14 44.20 2.97
C ASP A 399 -4.62 42.78 2.59
N ARG A 400 -3.71 41.93 2.13
CA ARG A 400 -4.04 40.55 1.80
C ARG A 400 -4.48 39.77 3.04
N LYS A 401 -5.73 39.41 3.11
CA LYS A 401 -6.27 38.49 4.11
C LYS A 401 -6.63 37.16 3.43
N ILE A 402 -6.24 36.06 4.02
CA ILE A 402 -6.69 34.73 3.61
C ILE A 402 -8.10 34.61 4.16
N ALA A 403 -9.07 34.40 3.29
CA ALA A 403 -10.41 34.04 3.72
C ALA A 403 -10.34 32.69 4.41
N VAL A 404 -10.86 32.59 5.61
CA VAL A 404 -11.10 31.42 6.48
C VAL A 404 -10.48 30.07 6.05
N ALA A 405 -9.97 29.29 7.00
CA ALA A 405 -9.38 27.97 6.78
C ALA A 405 -10.09 27.20 5.65
N ALA A 406 -9.41 27.00 4.54
CA ALA A 406 -10.00 26.40 3.35
C ALA A 406 -9.85 24.87 3.41
N ALA A 407 -10.82 24.15 2.89
CA ALA A 407 -10.79 22.69 2.85
C ALA A 407 -9.56 22.14 2.10
N ALA A 408 -9.08 22.88 1.08
CA ALA A 408 -7.91 22.51 0.29
C ALA A 408 -6.55 22.88 0.91
N ASP A 409 -6.49 23.36 2.16
CA ASP A 409 -5.21 23.64 2.85
C ASP A 409 -4.22 22.46 2.84
N PRO A 410 -4.63 21.18 3.03
CA PRO A 410 -3.73 20.05 2.92
C PRO A 410 -3.09 19.89 1.53
N LEU A 411 -3.84 20.17 0.44
CA LEU A 411 -3.28 20.15 -0.92
C LEU A 411 -2.24 21.25 -1.14
N VAL A 412 -2.49 22.43 -0.60
CA VAL A 412 -1.52 23.54 -0.71
C VAL A 412 -0.26 23.22 0.10
N ALA A 413 -0.40 22.61 1.29
CA ALA A 413 0.74 22.16 2.08
C ALA A 413 1.54 21.05 1.36
N ALA A 414 0.86 20.17 0.64
CA ALA A 414 1.47 19.08 -0.12
C ALA A 414 2.39 19.57 -1.26
N LEU A 415 2.23 20.82 -1.75
CA LEU A 415 3.18 21.44 -2.70
C LEU A 415 4.60 21.60 -2.13
N ASP A 416 4.74 21.62 -0.81
CA ASP A 416 6.02 21.73 -0.12
C ASP A 416 6.53 20.38 0.43
N SER A 417 5.90 19.28 0.06
CA SER A 417 6.31 17.93 0.48
C SER A 417 7.70 17.59 -0.06
N ASP A 418 8.52 16.90 0.73
CA ASP A 418 9.81 16.34 0.27
C ASP A 418 9.61 15.25 -0.78
N ASN A 419 8.45 14.59 -0.79
CA ASN A 419 8.12 13.54 -1.75
C ASN A 419 7.60 14.15 -3.06
N LYS A 420 8.33 13.92 -4.16
CA LYS A 420 8.00 14.44 -5.49
C LYS A 420 6.63 13.99 -5.98
N GLN A 421 6.21 12.73 -5.73
CA GLN A 421 4.90 12.22 -6.17
C GLN A 421 3.76 13.00 -5.52
N ILE A 422 3.87 13.28 -4.23
CA ILE A 422 2.91 14.11 -3.49
C ILE A 422 2.87 15.51 -4.09
N ARG A 423 4.03 16.20 -4.26
CA ARG A 423 4.05 17.55 -4.84
C ARG A 423 3.39 17.62 -6.21
N TYR A 424 3.72 16.68 -7.10
CA TYR A 424 3.25 16.67 -8.48
C TYR A 424 1.75 16.39 -8.58
N ASN A 425 1.23 15.46 -7.77
CA ASN A 425 -0.20 15.17 -7.74
C ASN A 425 -1.00 16.30 -7.07
N ALA A 426 -0.47 16.92 -6.01
CA ALA A 426 -1.08 18.12 -5.41
C ALA A 426 -1.19 19.26 -6.42
N ALA A 427 -0.11 19.54 -7.16
CA ALA A 427 -0.12 20.55 -8.22
C ALA A 427 -1.15 20.23 -9.31
N ALA A 428 -1.27 18.97 -9.73
CA ALA A 428 -2.26 18.52 -10.69
C ALA A 428 -3.70 18.67 -10.16
N ALA A 429 -3.93 18.39 -8.88
CA ALA A 429 -5.24 18.56 -8.25
C ALA A 429 -5.61 20.04 -8.12
N LEU A 430 -4.68 20.89 -7.69
CA LEU A 430 -4.88 22.34 -7.60
C LEU A 430 -5.10 22.98 -8.97
N ALA A 431 -4.39 22.51 -9.99
CA ALA A 431 -4.59 22.98 -11.36
C ALA A 431 -6.02 22.70 -11.88
N ALA A 432 -6.57 21.53 -11.55
CA ALA A 432 -7.94 21.16 -11.92
C ALA A 432 -9.01 22.00 -11.20
N MET A 433 -8.71 22.53 -10.01
CA MET A 433 -9.61 23.35 -9.21
C MET A 433 -9.45 24.86 -9.48
N ALA A 434 -8.32 25.27 -10.07
CA ALA A 434 -7.97 26.68 -10.22
C ALA A 434 -8.94 27.42 -11.13
N GLY A 435 -9.46 28.56 -10.66
CA GLY A 435 -10.27 29.49 -11.41
C GLY A 435 -9.59 30.87 -11.52
N ARG A 436 -10.36 31.93 -11.78
CA ARG A 436 -9.86 33.29 -11.97
C ARG A 436 -9.34 33.95 -10.68
N SER A 437 -9.66 33.44 -9.53
CA SER A 437 -9.24 34.01 -8.26
C SER A 437 -7.87 33.50 -7.83
N ALA A 438 -7.00 34.41 -7.37
CA ALA A 438 -5.74 34.02 -6.80
C ALA A 438 -5.95 33.29 -5.46
N PHE A 439 -5.16 32.25 -5.19
CA PHE A 439 -5.18 31.48 -3.97
C PHE A 439 -3.75 31.26 -3.43
N ARG A 440 -3.63 30.85 -2.18
CA ARG A 440 -2.33 30.56 -1.56
C ARG A 440 -1.65 29.39 -2.27
N GLY A 441 -0.41 29.57 -2.73
CA GLY A 441 0.37 28.55 -3.44
C GLY A 441 0.14 28.49 -4.95
N LEU A 442 -0.69 29.40 -5.51
CA LEU A 442 -0.92 29.49 -6.94
C LEU A 442 0.37 29.61 -7.76
N ASP A 443 1.33 30.38 -7.25
CA ASP A 443 2.66 30.63 -7.84
C ASP A 443 3.53 29.37 -7.95
N LYS A 444 3.24 28.35 -7.16
CA LYS A 444 3.96 27.05 -7.15
C LYS A 444 3.39 26.03 -8.12
N VAL A 445 2.12 26.14 -8.54
CA VAL A 445 1.43 25.09 -9.29
C VAL A 445 2.09 24.83 -10.65
N ILE A 446 2.24 25.85 -11.48
CA ILE A 446 2.83 25.67 -12.82
C ILE A 446 4.31 25.28 -12.76
N PRO A 447 5.17 25.90 -11.94
CA PRO A 447 6.55 25.43 -11.79
C PRO A 447 6.64 23.97 -11.37
N THR A 448 5.84 23.52 -10.40
CA THR A 448 5.81 22.12 -9.97
C THR A 448 5.38 21.15 -11.08
N LEU A 449 4.40 21.53 -11.92
CA LEU A 449 4.01 20.73 -13.10
C LEU A 449 5.11 20.70 -14.17
N CYS A 450 5.86 21.82 -14.36
CA CYS A 450 7.01 21.85 -15.24
C CYS A 450 8.14 20.94 -14.77
N ASP A 451 8.41 20.91 -13.46
CA ASP A 451 9.38 19.98 -12.87
C ASP A 451 8.96 18.52 -13.10
N ALA A 452 7.68 18.21 -12.92
CA ALA A 452 7.13 16.89 -13.18
C ALA A 452 7.28 16.48 -14.66
N LEU A 453 7.10 17.38 -15.62
CA LEU A 453 7.36 17.13 -17.04
C LEU A 453 8.84 16.88 -17.33
N GLY A 454 9.73 17.48 -16.53
CA GLY A 454 11.17 17.35 -16.65
C GLY A 454 11.73 16.05 -16.10
N GLU A 455 10.97 15.29 -15.33
CA GLU A 455 11.45 14.08 -14.66
C GLU A 455 11.87 13.00 -15.66
N ARG A 456 13.05 12.38 -15.47
CA ARG A 456 13.61 11.41 -16.40
C ARG A 456 13.83 10.02 -15.79
N GLY A 457 13.85 9.92 -14.50
CA GLY A 457 13.94 8.69 -13.73
C GLY A 457 13.73 8.99 -12.27
N ALA A 458 12.95 8.17 -11.59
CA ALA A 458 12.74 8.31 -10.16
C ALA A 458 12.84 6.92 -9.53
N ARG A 459 13.79 6.75 -8.59
CA ARG A 459 13.94 5.56 -7.77
C ARG A 459 13.35 5.84 -6.39
N VAL A 460 12.88 4.81 -5.72
CA VAL A 460 12.30 4.92 -4.38
C VAL A 460 13.26 4.32 -3.36
N ALA A 461 13.71 5.13 -2.41
CA ALA A 461 14.57 4.69 -1.32
C ALA A 461 13.79 4.68 0.00
N LEU A 462 13.98 3.65 0.82
CA LEU A 462 13.70 3.74 2.25
C LEU A 462 14.94 4.27 2.96
N VAL A 463 14.78 5.26 3.82
CA VAL A 463 15.78 5.67 4.82
C VAL A 463 15.21 5.41 6.21
N ALA A 464 15.77 4.44 6.92
CA ALA A 464 15.31 4.04 8.24
C ALA A 464 16.43 4.23 9.29
N ASP A 465 16.26 5.21 10.16
CA ASP A 465 17.24 5.54 11.21
C ASP A 465 16.53 6.18 12.41
N SER A 466 17.01 5.92 13.63
CA SER A 466 16.50 6.58 14.84
C SER A 466 16.93 8.02 14.97
N ASP A 467 18.00 8.44 14.25
CA ASP A 467 18.47 9.82 14.22
C ASP A 467 17.79 10.59 13.08
N ILE A 468 16.90 11.49 13.44
CA ILE A 468 16.17 12.35 12.49
C ILE A 468 17.10 13.24 11.66
N GLN A 469 18.30 13.56 12.15
CA GLN A 469 19.29 14.36 11.43
C GLN A 469 19.87 13.57 10.26
N VAL A 470 20.16 12.29 10.47
CA VAL A 470 20.62 11.37 9.41
C VAL A 470 19.50 11.20 8.34
N ILE A 471 18.26 11.03 8.76
CA ILE A 471 17.12 10.96 7.85
C ILE A 471 17.04 12.23 6.99
N ASN A 472 17.07 13.41 7.59
CA ASN A 472 16.94 14.68 6.88
C ASN A 472 18.11 14.93 5.93
N GLN A 473 19.34 14.61 6.35
CA GLN A 473 20.51 14.69 5.48
C GLN A 473 20.34 13.81 4.24
N LEU A 474 20.01 12.52 4.44
CA LEU A 474 19.85 11.57 3.34
C LEU A 474 18.66 11.90 2.44
N LYS A 475 17.57 12.46 2.95
CA LYS A 475 16.47 12.95 2.12
C LYS A 475 16.94 14.00 1.11
N VAL A 476 17.75 14.96 1.54
CA VAL A 476 18.30 15.99 0.66
C VAL A 476 19.24 15.37 -0.38
N GLU A 477 20.23 14.62 0.09
CA GLU A 477 21.27 14.03 -0.78
C GLU A 477 20.70 13.08 -1.84
N LEU A 478 19.78 12.21 -1.45
CA LEU A 478 19.12 11.27 -2.36
C LEU A 478 18.12 11.98 -3.28
N GLY A 479 17.43 13.00 -2.78
CA GLY A 479 16.54 13.84 -3.57
C GLY A 479 17.24 14.53 -4.74
N GLU A 480 18.46 15.03 -4.53
CA GLU A 480 19.31 15.60 -5.55
C GLU A 480 19.72 14.57 -6.63
N GLN A 481 19.79 13.29 -6.24
CA GLN A 481 20.05 12.15 -7.14
C GLN A 481 18.78 11.54 -7.76
N SER A 482 17.68 12.26 -7.77
CA SER A 482 16.37 11.86 -8.33
C SER A 482 15.66 10.72 -7.59
N PHE A 483 16.02 10.44 -6.33
CA PHE A 483 15.27 9.51 -5.51
C PHE A 483 14.00 10.16 -4.92
N ILE A 484 12.96 9.33 -4.78
CA ILE A 484 11.84 9.57 -3.88
C ILE A 484 12.22 8.89 -2.57
N VAL A 485 12.24 9.63 -1.46
CA VAL A 485 12.70 9.09 -0.18
C VAL A 485 11.53 8.94 0.77
N ASP A 486 11.24 7.70 1.11
CA ASP A 486 10.38 7.34 2.23
C ASP A 486 11.24 7.18 3.49
N ALA A 487 10.76 7.66 4.64
CA ALA A 487 11.54 7.67 5.86
C ALA A 487 10.84 6.95 7.01
N ALA A 488 11.64 6.36 7.90
CA ALA A 488 11.16 5.70 9.11
C ALA A 488 12.11 5.99 10.28
N ALA A 489 11.56 6.38 11.43
CA ALA A 489 12.36 6.75 12.60
C ALA A 489 12.52 5.61 13.62
N ASP A 490 11.84 4.48 13.42
CA ASP A 490 11.93 3.30 14.26
C ASP A 490 11.79 2.01 13.45
N GLU A 491 12.10 0.87 14.09
CA GLU A 491 12.14 -0.44 13.45
C GLU A 491 10.75 -0.90 12.93
N SER A 492 9.67 -0.57 13.63
CA SER A 492 8.31 -0.91 13.21
C SER A 492 7.89 -0.08 12.01
N ALA A 493 8.14 1.23 12.06
CA ALA A 493 7.92 2.14 10.95
C ALA A 493 8.75 1.73 9.72
N ALA A 494 10.01 1.28 9.92
CA ALA A 494 10.87 0.78 8.85
C ALA A 494 10.23 -0.41 8.12
N LEU A 495 9.68 -1.39 8.84
CA LEU A 495 8.98 -2.53 8.25
C LEU A 495 7.73 -2.09 7.50
N ASN A 496 6.90 -1.25 8.11
CA ASN A 496 5.66 -0.78 7.49
C ASN A 496 5.94 0.01 6.21
N THR A 497 6.88 0.95 6.27
CA THR A 497 7.26 1.81 5.14
C THR A 497 8.01 1.02 4.06
N GLY A 498 8.87 0.08 4.46
CA GLY A 498 9.62 -0.77 3.53
C GLY A 498 8.73 -1.63 2.63
N TYR A 499 7.59 -2.07 3.15
CA TYR A 499 6.60 -2.85 2.39
C TYR A 499 5.44 -2.03 1.83
N ALA A 500 5.43 -0.71 2.06
CA ALA A 500 4.42 0.17 1.47
C ALA A 500 4.66 0.41 -0.02
N VAL A 501 3.59 0.61 -0.77
CA VAL A 501 3.64 1.02 -2.18
C VAL A 501 3.97 2.52 -2.26
N PRO A 502 4.82 2.95 -3.20
CA PRO A 502 5.56 2.15 -4.19
C PRO A 502 6.66 1.30 -3.57
N MET A 503 6.96 0.16 -4.21
CA MET A 503 8.05 -0.70 -3.76
C MET A 503 9.38 0.05 -3.81
N LYS A 504 10.27 -0.29 -2.89
CA LYS A 504 11.56 0.38 -2.76
C LYS A 504 12.58 -0.21 -3.73
N ASP A 505 13.38 0.65 -4.33
CA ASP A 505 14.52 0.25 -5.17
C ASP A 505 15.78 0.02 -4.33
N VAL A 506 15.86 0.63 -3.14
CA VAL A 506 16.94 0.44 -2.17
C VAL A 506 16.44 0.64 -0.75
N LEU A 507 16.98 -0.12 0.19
CA LEU A 507 16.69 -0.04 1.62
C LEU A 507 17.96 0.43 2.35
N ILE A 508 17.94 1.64 2.91
CA ILE A 508 19.04 2.23 3.68
C ILE A 508 18.60 2.19 5.15
N VAL A 509 19.22 1.31 5.95
CA VAL A 509 18.70 0.95 7.27
C VAL A 509 19.80 1.05 8.33
N ASP A 510 19.48 1.64 9.47
CA ASP A 510 20.35 1.62 10.65
C ASP A 510 20.62 0.19 11.13
N ALA A 511 21.86 -0.15 11.39
CA ALA A 511 22.27 -1.47 11.84
C ALA A 511 21.65 -1.90 13.19
N GLY A 512 21.09 -0.96 13.94
CA GLY A 512 20.34 -1.24 15.18
C GLY A 512 18.96 -1.87 14.92
N PHE A 513 18.39 -1.74 13.73
CA PHE A 513 17.09 -2.27 13.37
C PHE A 513 17.18 -3.74 12.90
N LYS A 514 17.74 -4.61 13.77
CA LYS A 514 18.09 -6.00 13.44
C LYS A 514 16.91 -6.81 12.91
N LYS A 515 15.72 -6.69 13.52
CA LYS A 515 14.52 -7.42 13.08
C LYS A 515 14.04 -6.97 11.71
N ALA A 516 14.10 -5.66 11.43
CA ALA A 516 13.75 -5.13 10.12
C ALA A 516 14.72 -5.61 9.05
N ILE A 517 16.03 -5.59 9.32
CA ILE A 517 17.06 -6.07 8.40
C ILE A 517 16.85 -7.55 8.09
N ASP A 518 16.71 -8.41 9.11
CA ASP A 518 16.50 -9.84 8.94
C ASP A 518 15.23 -10.14 8.13
N ARG A 519 14.17 -9.37 8.38
CA ARG A 519 12.92 -9.51 7.63
C ARG A 519 13.09 -9.06 6.18
N PHE A 520 13.75 -7.95 5.91
CA PHE A 520 14.00 -7.48 4.54
C PHE A 520 14.84 -8.46 3.71
N LEU A 521 15.81 -9.11 4.34
CA LEU A 521 16.68 -10.09 3.67
C LEU A 521 15.98 -11.43 3.40
N THR A 522 14.91 -11.75 4.13
CA THR A 522 14.24 -13.06 4.05
C THR A 522 12.87 -13.03 3.37
N ASP A 523 12.17 -11.90 3.40
CA ASP A 523 10.84 -11.77 2.81
C ASP A 523 10.94 -11.74 1.28
N TYR A 524 10.07 -12.49 0.61
CA TYR A 524 10.06 -12.62 -0.85
C TYR A 524 9.88 -11.28 -1.59
N ARG A 525 9.24 -10.29 -0.96
CA ARG A 525 8.99 -8.94 -1.52
C ARG A 525 10.25 -8.08 -1.54
N SER A 526 11.13 -8.22 -0.57
CA SER A 526 12.28 -7.34 -0.36
C SER A 526 13.65 -8.03 -0.52
N ARG A 527 13.73 -9.36 -0.50
CA ARG A 527 15.00 -10.11 -0.54
C ARG A 527 15.89 -9.84 -1.77
N LYS A 528 15.30 -9.28 -2.85
CA LYS A 528 16.01 -8.86 -4.06
C LYS A 528 16.32 -7.38 -4.10
N VAL A 529 15.79 -6.60 -3.15
CA VAL A 529 16.06 -5.18 -3.03
C VAL A 529 17.40 -5.00 -2.33
N PRO A 530 18.33 -4.24 -2.89
CA PRO A 530 19.63 -4.00 -2.25
C PRO A 530 19.45 -3.30 -0.91
N VAL A 531 20.16 -3.79 0.10
CA VAL A 531 20.16 -3.23 1.47
C VAL A 531 21.51 -2.56 1.71
N ILE A 532 21.51 -1.32 2.16
CA ILE A 532 22.69 -0.59 2.63
C ILE A 532 22.53 -0.41 4.14
N LEU A 533 23.52 -0.82 4.92
CA LEU A 533 23.48 -0.69 6.38
C LEU A 533 24.29 0.52 6.85
N LEU A 534 23.63 1.38 7.65
CA LEU A 534 24.28 2.48 8.35
C LEU A 534 24.87 1.95 9.66
N VAL A 535 26.18 2.05 9.82
CA VAL A 535 26.93 1.48 10.95
C VAL A 535 27.63 2.60 11.76
N THR A 536 27.74 2.39 13.06
CA THR A 536 28.58 3.22 13.96
C THR A 536 29.89 2.47 14.24
N ASP A 537 30.92 3.17 14.72
CA ASP A 537 32.16 2.55 15.14
C ASP A 537 31.96 1.43 16.16
N ALA A 538 30.94 1.59 17.02
CA ALA A 538 30.63 0.63 18.07
C ALA A 538 30.07 -0.68 17.53
N ASN A 539 29.26 -0.68 16.45
CA ASN A 539 28.58 -1.87 15.92
C ASN A 539 29.13 -2.38 14.58
N ALA A 540 30.01 -1.64 13.92
CA ALA A 540 30.49 -1.94 12.57
C ALA A 540 31.10 -3.34 12.44
N LYS A 541 31.92 -3.78 13.41
CA LYS A 541 32.59 -5.07 13.37
C LYS A 541 31.61 -6.23 13.49
N GLU A 542 30.67 -6.15 14.44
CA GLU A 542 29.63 -7.17 14.65
C GLU A 542 28.66 -7.23 13.46
N THR A 543 28.22 -6.06 13.00
CA THR A 543 27.29 -5.95 11.87
C THR A 543 27.88 -6.53 10.59
N LYS A 544 29.16 -6.20 10.29
CA LYS A 544 29.85 -6.78 9.14
C LYS A 544 29.98 -8.29 9.27
N ALA A 545 30.34 -8.82 10.44
CA ALA A 545 30.43 -10.27 10.64
C ALA A 545 29.09 -11.01 10.42
N THR A 546 27.95 -10.34 10.69
CA THR A 546 26.60 -10.92 10.58
C THR A 546 26.04 -10.83 9.17
N TYR A 547 26.27 -9.69 8.47
CA TYR A 547 25.58 -9.35 7.23
C TYR A 547 26.50 -9.26 6.00
N ASP A 548 27.80 -9.56 6.14
CA ASP A 548 28.72 -9.58 5.00
C ASP A 548 28.27 -10.59 3.93
N GLY A 549 28.31 -10.17 2.67
CA GLY A 549 27.79 -10.96 1.55
C GLY A 549 26.25 -11.06 1.44
N LYS A 550 25.50 -10.49 2.42
CA LYS A 550 24.02 -10.48 2.40
C LYS A 550 23.46 -9.11 2.05
N VAL A 551 24.24 -8.06 2.23
CA VAL A 551 23.85 -6.67 1.96
C VAL A 551 24.76 -6.05 0.91
N ALA A 552 24.26 -5.02 0.24
CA ALA A 552 24.99 -4.37 -0.84
C ALA A 552 26.20 -3.57 -0.34
N ALA A 553 26.06 -2.85 0.77
CA ALA A 553 27.14 -2.03 1.31
C ALA A 553 26.93 -1.70 2.81
N PHE A 554 28.02 -1.24 3.43
CA PHE A 554 28.03 -0.67 4.80
C PHE A 554 28.55 0.77 4.72
N VAL A 555 27.81 1.71 5.27
CA VAL A 555 28.15 3.14 5.33
C VAL A 555 28.32 3.57 6.78
N ALA A 556 29.43 4.18 7.10
CA ALA A 556 29.74 4.63 8.45
C ALA A 556 28.98 5.92 8.80
N LYS A 557 28.54 6.05 10.03
CA LYS A 557 28.03 7.31 10.61
C LYS A 557 29.16 8.09 11.28
N PRO A 558 29.25 9.43 11.09
CA PRO A 558 28.35 10.28 10.31
C PRO A 558 28.49 10.03 8.80
N VAL A 559 27.33 9.93 8.11
CA VAL A 559 27.26 9.59 6.68
C VAL A 559 27.96 10.69 5.87
N GLN A 560 28.92 10.28 5.02
CA GLN A 560 29.55 11.18 4.06
C GLN A 560 28.90 10.99 2.68
N PRO A 561 28.62 12.08 1.94
CA PRO A 561 27.99 11.97 0.60
C PRO A 561 28.74 11.05 -0.37
N ALA A 562 30.07 11.07 -0.34
CA ALA A 562 30.90 10.23 -1.19
C ALA A 562 30.74 8.72 -0.88
N ASP A 563 30.64 8.37 0.42
CA ASP A 563 30.47 6.99 0.85
C ASP A 563 29.07 6.47 0.49
N MET A 564 28.04 7.29 0.66
CA MET A 564 26.68 6.95 0.24
C MET A 564 26.59 6.77 -1.28
N GLN A 565 27.22 7.65 -2.05
CA GLN A 565 27.25 7.51 -3.51
C GLN A 565 27.97 6.23 -3.94
N ALA A 566 29.08 5.87 -3.34
CA ALA A 566 29.79 4.62 -3.60
C ALA A 566 28.92 3.39 -3.25
N ALA A 567 28.22 3.45 -2.12
CA ALA A 567 27.29 2.41 -1.70
C ALA A 567 26.10 2.23 -2.67
N LEU A 568 25.55 3.32 -3.19
CA LEU A 568 24.49 3.27 -4.20
C LEU A 568 24.99 2.68 -5.53
N VAL A 569 26.20 3.03 -5.98
CA VAL A 569 26.81 2.44 -7.18
C VAL A 569 26.93 0.93 -7.01
N GLU A 570 27.40 0.47 -5.85
CA GLU A 570 27.50 -0.97 -5.56
C GLU A 570 26.12 -1.64 -5.49
N ALA A 571 25.13 -0.99 -4.84
CA ALA A 571 23.76 -1.49 -4.72
C ALA A 571 23.08 -1.69 -6.08
N PHE A 572 23.39 -0.85 -7.07
CA PHE A 572 22.73 -0.90 -8.38
C PHE A 572 23.58 -1.49 -9.50
N LYS A 573 24.79 -1.99 -9.23
CA LYS A 573 25.73 -2.49 -10.26
C LYS A 573 25.14 -3.55 -11.18
N ASP A 574 24.29 -4.44 -10.65
CA ASP A 574 23.69 -5.57 -11.36
C ASP A 574 22.22 -5.31 -11.77
N ILE A 575 21.65 -4.16 -11.40
CA ILE A 575 20.25 -3.84 -11.66
C ILE A 575 20.13 -3.09 -12.99
N LYS A 576 19.56 -3.76 -13.98
CA LYS A 576 19.15 -3.11 -15.24
C LYS A 576 17.92 -2.25 -14.95
N ASP A 577 18.14 -0.95 -14.83
CA ASP A 577 17.13 0.03 -14.45
C ASP A 577 16.00 0.13 -15.47
N THR A 578 14.80 -0.26 -15.05
CA THR A 578 13.53 -0.01 -15.77
C THR A 578 12.45 0.61 -14.89
N SER A 579 12.53 0.47 -13.57
CA SER A 579 11.50 0.91 -12.63
C SER A 579 11.42 2.44 -12.52
N GLY A 580 12.56 3.10 -12.39
CA GLY A 580 12.61 4.55 -12.27
C GLY A 580 12.03 5.31 -13.47
N LYS A 581 12.19 4.76 -14.67
CA LYS A 581 11.63 5.35 -15.90
C LYS A 581 10.12 5.27 -15.97
N ALA A 582 9.52 4.15 -15.54
CA ALA A 582 8.07 3.98 -15.54
C ALA A 582 7.40 4.95 -14.56
N VAL A 583 7.98 5.14 -13.37
CA VAL A 583 7.48 6.10 -12.37
C VAL A 583 7.58 7.52 -12.89
N ALA A 584 8.72 7.91 -13.50
CA ALA A 584 8.90 9.23 -14.12
C ALA A 584 7.90 9.46 -15.24
N LEU A 585 7.66 8.48 -16.10
CA LEU A 585 6.68 8.56 -17.18
C LEU A 585 5.27 8.81 -16.65
N GLY A 586 4.88 8.14 -15.53
CA GLY A 586 3.61 8.40 -14.85
C GLY A 586 3.48 9.84 -14.33
N MET A 587 4.57 10.40 -13.79
CA MET A 587 4.62 11.80 -13.35
C MET A 587 4.50 12.76 -14.53
N ASN A 588 5.27 12.52 -15.62
CA ASN A 588 5.19 13.32 -16.84
C ASN A 588 3.77 13.31 -17.43
N TYR A 589 3.15 12.12 -17.52
CA TYR A 589 1.77 11.99 -18.02
C TYR A 589 0.77 12.76 -17.15
N THR A 590 0.87 12.64 -15.84
CA THR A 590 -0.02 13.34 -14.90
C THR A 590 0.10 14.85 -15.06
N ALA A 591 1.31 15.38 -15.20
CA ALA A 591 1.54 16.82 -15.39
C ALA A 591 1.06 17.30 -16.78
N ALA A 592 1.39 16.58 -17.85
CA ALA A 592 0.91 16.91 -19.20
C ALA A 592 -0.61 16.96 -19.26
N LYS A 593 -1.27 15.95 -18.71
CA LYS A 593 -2.73 15.86 -18.66
C LYS A 593 -3.36 16.96 -17.78
N ALA A 594 -2.72 17.30 -16.65
CA ALA A 594 -3.18 18.41 -15.81
C ALA A 594 -3.14 19.73 -16.60
N LEU A 595 -2.02 20.05 -17.27
CA LEU A 595 -1.86 21.24 -18.10
C LEU A 595 -2.83 21.27 -19.29
N ALA A 596 -3.07 20.11 -19.93
CA ALA A 596 -4.00 19.99 -21.05
C ALA A 596 -5.46 20.27 -20.67
N ASN A 597 -5.82 20.04 -19.41
CA ASN A 597 -7.20 20.19 -18.93
C ASN A 597 -7.47 21.54 -18.24
N ILE A 598 -6.48 22.42 -18.11
CA ILE A 598 -6.69 23.78 -17.58
C ILE A 598 -7.53 24.58 -18.57
N ASP A 599 -8.63 25.18 -18.10
CA ASP A 599 -9.34 26.20 -18.90
C ASP A 599 -8.53 27.51 -18.90
N VAL A 600 -7.76 27.70 -19.94
CA VAL A 600 -6.88 28.87 -20.10
C VAL A 600 -7.62 30.21 -20.12
N THR A 601 -8.95 30.20 -20.34
CA THR A 601 -9.78 31.42 -20.37
C THR A 601 -10.33 31.80 -19.01
N ALA A 602 -10.34 30.83 -18.07
CA ALA A 602 -10.98 30.95 -16.77
C ALA A 602 -10.03 30.68 -15.59
N THR A 603 -8.71 30.70 -15.81
CA THR A 603 -7.72 30.45 -14.75
C THR A 603 -6.89 31.69 -14.42
N ALA A 604 -6.44 31.80 -13.18
CA ALA A 604 -5.40 32.72 -12.72
C ALA A 604 -3.97 32.15 -12.86
N LEU A 605 -3.83 30.87 -13.19
CA LEU A 605 -2.53 30.21 -13.34
C LEU A 605 -1.76 30.79 -14.55
N PRO A 606 -0.44 31.06 -14.41
CA PRO A 606 0.39 31.57 -15.49
C PRO A 606 0.78 30.44 -16.48
N VAL A 607 -0.21 29.86 -17.18
CA VAL A 607 -0.04 28.65 -18.01
C VAL A 607 0.98 28.81 -19.14
N GLN A 608 1.24 30.04 -19.59
CA GLN A 608 2.27 30.31 -20.58
C GLN A 608 3.69 29.95 -20.12
N ASP A 609 3.93 29.93 -18.82
CA ASP A 609 5.24 29.59 -18.25
C ASP A 609 5.57 28.09 -18.41
N ALA A 610 4.57 27.25 -18.78
CA ALA A 610 4.77 25.84 -19.07
C ALA A 610 5.23 25.54 -20.52
N ILE A 611 5.25 26.52 -21.40
CA ILE A 611 5.50 26.34 -22.87
C ILE A 611 6.83 25.59 -23.10
N ASP A 612 7.92 26.02 -22.47
CA ASP A 612 9.25 25.41 -22.65
C ASP A 612 9.32 24.00 -22.15
N ALA A 613 8.68 23.72 -21.01
CA ALA A 613 8.63 22.37 -20.44
C ALA A 613 7.79 21.43 -21.31
N LEU A 614 6.67 21.92 -21.83
CA LEU A 614 5.83 21.18 -22.78
C LEU A 614 6.57 20.89 -24.10
N ALA A 615 7.35 21.84 -24.63
CA ALA A 615 8.17 21.64 -25.82
C ALA A 615 9.19 20.50 -25.60
N LYS A 616 9.91 20.52 -24.48
CA LYS A 616 10.86 19.47 -24.13
C LYS A 616 10.21 18.10 -23.95
N SER A 617 8.96 18.05 -23.49
CA SER A 617 8.20 16.81 -23.28
C SER A 617 7.75 16.16 -24.59
N LEU A 618 7.79 16.85 -25.73
CA LEU A 618 7.51 16.28 -27.05
C LEU A 618 8.48 15.17 -27.47
N ALA A 619 9.64 15.06 -26.83
CA ALA A 619 10.60 13.97 -27.00
C ALA A 619 10.20 12.69 -26.22
N LEU A 620 9.21 12.75 -25.33
CA LEU A 620 8.73 11.62 -24.52
C LEU A 620 7.81 10.70 -25.34
N PRO A 621 7.46 9.49 -24.82
CA PRO A 621 6.51 8.58 -25.45
C PRO A 621 5.18 9.22 -25.79
N ASP A 622 4.45 8.64 -26.77
CA ASP A 622 3.24 9.20 -27.33
C ASP A 622 2.15 9.52 -26.28
N GLU A 623 2.07 8.75 -25.21
CA GLU A 623 1.10 9.00 -24.12
C GLU A 623 1.27 10.41 -23.52
N VAL A 624 2.51 10.81 -23.22
CA VAL A 624 2.82 12.14 -22.69
C VAL A 624 2.79 13.18 -23.79
N ARG A 625 3.37 12.84 -24.94
CA ARG A 625 3.48 13.73 -26.11
C ARG A 625 2.12 14.26 -26.56
N LEU A 626 1.10 13.40 -26.65
CA LEU A 626 -0.25 13.78 -27.07
C LEU A 626 -0.91 14.74 -26.08
N GLU A 627 -0.79 14.49 -24.78
CA GLU A 627 -1.34 15.43 -23.78
C GLU A 627 -0.57 16.76 -23.77
N SER A 628 0.75 16.73 -23.98
CA SER A 628 1.55 17.95 -24.09
C SER A 628 1.16 18.80 -25.32
N MET A 629 0.90 18.17 -26.45
CA MET A 629 0.41 18.87 -27.63
C MET A 629 -0.98 19.47 -27.44
N LYS A 630 -1.87 18.74 -26.76
CA LYS A 630 -3.19 19.26 -26.40
C LYS A 630 -3.08 20.49 -25.50
N ALA A 631 -2.16 20.46 -24.50
CA ALA A 631 -1.86 21.61 -23.66
C ALA A 631 -1.34 22.80 -24.53
N LEU A 632 -0.38 22.57 -25.44
CA LEU A 632 0.16 23.57 -26.34
C LEU A 632 -0.91 24.12 -27.29
N THR A 633 -1.86 23.33 -27.77
CA THR A 633 -2.99 23.75 -28.56
C THR A 633 -3.86 24.76 -27.78
N ASN A 634 -4.23 24.39 -26.53
CA ASN A 634 -5.03 25.24 -25.65
C ASN A 634 -4.31 26.58 -25.35
N ILE A 635 -3.02 26.51 -25.00
CA ILE A 635 -2.19 27.71 -24.74
C ILE A 635 -2.03 28.54 -26.04
N GLY A 636 -1.73 27.88 -27.17
CA GLY A 636 -1.51 28.49 -28.46
C GLY A 636 -2.71 29.27 -29.01
N THR A 637 -3.91 28.82 -28.64
CA THR A 637 -5.16 29.53 -29.02
C THR A 637 -5.27 30.91 -28.35
N HIS A 638 -4.61 31.11 -27.19
CA HIS A 638 -4.80 32.30 -26.37
C HIS A 638 -3.54 33.16 -26.20
N PHE A 639 -2.35 32.55 -26.23
CA PHE A 639 -1.08 33.23 -25.93
C PHE A 639 -0.12 33.22 -27.13
N ALA A 640 0.30 34.42 -27.56
CA ALA A 640 1.28 34.58 -28.64
C ALA A 640 2.65 33.94 -28.32
N ALA A 641 3.02 33.86 -27.07
CA ALA A 641 4.27 33.24 -26.61
C ALA A 641 4.47 31.79 -27.11
N ALA A 642 3.36 31.05 -27.37
CA ALA A 642 3.41 29.71 -27.91
C ALA A 642 4.05 29.66 -29.35
N GLN A 643 4.31 30.78 -30.00
CA GLN A 643 5.05 30.82 -31.25
C GLN A 643 6.48 30.26 -31.12
N ALA A 644 7.08 30.29 -29.92
CA ALA A 644 8.43 29.82 -29.69
C ALA A 644 8.61 28.33 -29.97
N VAL A 645 7.54 27.50 -29.80
CA VAL A 645 7.62 26.02 -29.95
C VAL A 645 7.24 25.54 -31.37
N GLN A 646 7.05 26.41 -32.33
CA GLN A 646 6.66 26.01 -33.69
C GLN A 646 7.67 25.05 -34.34
N ASN A 647 8.97 25.26 -34.14
CA ASN A 647 10.00 24.39 -34.70
C ASN A 647 9.94 22.98 -34.12
N ASP A 648 9.74 22.83 -32.79
CA ASP A 648 9.64 21.53 -32.14
C ASP A 648 8.40 20.75 -32.62
N LEU A 649 7.27 21.46 -32.78
CA LEU A 649 6.06 20.88 -33.33
C LEU A 649 6.27 20.46 -34.79
N CYS A 650 6.97 21.26 -35.61
CA CYS A 650 7.31 20.91 -36.99
C CYS A 650 8.14 19.65 -37.09
N MET A 651 9.11 19.45 -36.18
CA MET A 651 9.90 18.24 -36.14
C MET A 651 9.04 17.01 -35.88
N VAL A 652 8.03 17.13 -35.02
CA VAL A 652 7.12 16.00 -34.73
C VAL A 652 6.19 15.75 -35.93
N ALA A 653 5.59 16.79 -36.52
CA ALA A 653 4.66 16.67 -37.67
C ALA A 653 5.37 16.10 -38.91
N GLY A 654 6.60 16.56 -39.18
CA GLY A 654 7.37 16.20 -40.38
C GLY A 654 8.04 14.82 -40.30
N ASN A 655 8.18 14.24 -39.10
CA ASN A 655 8.84 12.95 -38.94
C ASN A 655 7.84 11.79 -39.17
N GLY A 656 8.00 11.12 -40.32
CA GLY A 656 7.16 9.98 -40.71
C GLY A 656 7.30 8.73 -39.82
N ALA A 657 8.29 8.70 -38.91
CA ALA A 657 8.41 7.62 -37.89
C ALA A 657 7.50 7.81 -36.67
N ASN A 658 6.98 9.02 -36.44
CA ASN A 658 6.00 9.30 -35.40
C ASN A 658 4.63 8.74 -35.77
N SER A 659 3.83 8.42 -34.76
CA SER A 659 2.45 7.95 -34.96
C SER A 659 1.61 9.00 -35.69
N THR A 660 0.63 8.56 -36.49
CA THR A 660 -0.30 9.44 -37.18
C THR A 660 -1.01 10.37 -36.17
N SER A 661 -1.37 9.90 -35.00
CA SER A 661 -1.99 10.69 -33.93
C SER A 661 -1.08 11.82 -33.44
N ALA A 662 0.22 11.54 -33.20
CA ALA A 662 1.17 12.56 -32.77
C ALA A 662 1.40 13.61 -33.85
N ARG A 663 1.48 13.22 -35.11
CA ARG A 663 1.65 14.14 -36.25
C ARG A 663 0.41 15.03 -36.43
N LEU A 664 -0.80 14.47 -36.30
CA LEU A 664 -2.06 15.24 -36.35
C LEU A 664 -2.15 16.24 -35.21
N ALA A 665 -1.93 15.81 -33.95
CA ALA A 665 -1.98 16.69 -32.80
C ALA A 665 -0.95 17.83 -32.90
N SER A 666 0.21 17.57 -33.49
CA SER A 666 1.20 18.63 -33.78
C SER A 666 0.72 19.65 -34.79
N LEU A 667 0.08 19.20 -35.88
CA LEU A 667 -0.51 20.11 -36.89
C LEU A 667 -1.67 20.90 -36.31
N GLU A 668 -2.47 20.35 -35.42
CA GLU A 668 -3.55 21.07 -34.73
C GLU A 668 -2.97 22.18 -33.82
N ALA A 669 -1.91 21.87 -33.05
CA ALA A 669 -1.23 22.87 -32.22
C ALA A 669 -0.62 24.00 -33.07
N LEU A 670 0.06 23.67 -34.17
CA LEU A 670 0.60 24.64 -35.10
C LEU A 670 -0.51 25.52 -35.70
N THR A 671 -1.66 24.93 -36.03
CA THR A 671 -2.81 25.67 -36.57
C THR A 671 -3.38 26.66 -35.54
N ALA A 672 -3.53 26.25 -34.30
CA ALA A 672 -3.98 27.13 -33.22
C ALA A 672 -3.02 28.31 -32.99
N ILE A 673 -1.70 28.04 -32.97
CA ILE A 673 -0.65 29.04 -32.85
C ILE A 673 -0.67 30.01 -34.06
N ALA A 674 -0.84 29.49 -35.29
CA ALA A 674 -0.92 30.27 -36.50
C ALA A 674 -2.11 31.26 -36.51
N ILE A 675 -3.27 30.79 -36.09
CA ILE A 675 -4.49 31.63 -35.98
C ILE A 675 -4.24 32.77 -34.98
N LYS A 676 -3.69 32.46 -33.80
CA LYS A 676 -3.42 33.43 -32.74
C LYS A 676 -2.42 34.51 -33.17
N ASN A 677 -1.37 34.11 -33.88
CA ASN A 677 -0.29 34.99 -34.28
C ASN A 677 -0.50 35.61 -35.69
N SER A 678 -1.64 35.34 -36.33
CA SER A 678 -1.93 35.79 -37.70
C SER A 678 -0.84 35.38 -38.72
N GLY A 679 -0.24 34.22 -38.55
CA GLY A 679 0.78 33.68 -39.40
C GLY A 679 1.71 32.66 -38.72
N THR A 680 2.62 32.10 -39.49
CA THR A 680 3.63 31.14 -39.07
C THR A 680 5.02 31.51 -39.59
N THR A 681 6.06 30.83 -39.05
CA THR A 681 7.43 30.91 -39.57
C THR A 681 7.52 30.25 -40.96
N ASP A 682 8.55 30.61 -41.73
CA ASP A 682 8.76 30.01 -43.06
C ASP A 682 9.07 28.51 -42.95
N ALA A 683 9.73 28.06 -41.85
CA ALA A 683 9.97 26.64 -41.55
C ALA A 683 8.64 25.86 -41.42
N VAL A 684 7.64 26.42 -40.75
CA VAL A 684 6.30 25.81 -40.63
C VAL A 684 5.62 25.69 -41.98
N LYS A 685 5.69 26.72 -42.81
CA LYS A 685 5.12 26.70 -44.16
C LYS A 685 5.76 25.60 -45.01
N GLU A 686 7.09 25.52 -45.02
CA GLU A 686 7.82 24.49 -45.78
C GLU A 686 7.44 23.05 -45.35
N VAL A 687 7.32 22.80 -44.06
CA VAL A 687 6.89 21.51 -43.57
C VAL A 687 5.44 21.22 -43.93
N ALA A 688 4.54 22.20 -43.78
CA ALA A 688 3.13 22.06 -44.16
C ALA A 688 2.95 21.77 -45.65
N GLU A 689 3.71 22.44 -46.51
CA GLU A 689 3.70 22.20 -47.97
C GLU A 689 4.16 20.78 -48.34
N LYS A 690 5.21 20.28 -47.68
CA LYS A 690 5.67 18.89 -47.86
C LYS A 690 4.59 17.88 -47.41
N LEU A 691 3.87 18.18 -46.33
CA LEU A 691 2.84 17.30 -45.76
C LEU A 691 1.54 17.28 -46.56
N LEU A 692 1.33 18.20 -47.52
CA LEU A 692 0.25 18.09 -48.50
C LEU A 692 0.37 16.87 -49.42
N LEU A 693 1.57 16.34 -49.55
CA LEU A 693 1.87 15.14 -50.32
C LEU A 693 2.03 13.87 -49.45
N ASP A 694 1.69 13.95 -48.18
CA ASP A 694 1.80 12.82 -47.26
C ASP A 694 0.90 11.66 -47.70
N LYS A 695 1.30 10.43 -47.40
CA LYS A 695 0.54 9.19 -47.69
C LYS A 695 -0.81 9.15 -46.96
N GLU A 696 -0.89 9.72 -45.75
CA GLU A 696 -2.07 9.72 -44.89
C GLU A 696 -2.99 10.90 -45.24
N ALA A 697 -4.25 10.60 -45.57
CA ALA A 697 -5.23 11.61 -45.97
C ALA A 697 -5.52 12.66 -44.86
N GLU A 698 -5.57 12.23 -43.62
CA GLU A 698 -5.79 13.09 -42.45
C GLU A 698 -4.63 14.09 -42.26
N ILE A 699 -3.39 13.64 -42.46
CA ILE A 699 -2.19 14.51 -42.40
C ILE A 699 -2.27 15.58 -43.52
N ARG A 700 -2.58 15.19 -44.77
CA ARG A 700 -2.77 16.14 -45.88
C ARG A 700 -3.82 17.20 -45.56
N LYS A 701 -4.96 16.79 -45.01
CA LYS A 701 -6.03 17.66 -44.60
C LYS A 701 -5.62 18.66 -43.50
N ALA A 702 -4.95 18.17 -42.46
CA ALA A 702 -4.46 19.00 -41.35
C ALA A 702 -3.38 20.01 -41.82
N ALA A 703 -2.49 19.60 -42.75
CA ALA A 703 -1.50 20.47 -43.37
C ALA A 703 -2.16 21.58 -44.18
N ALA A 704 -3.21 21.26 -44.93
CA ALA A 704 -3.98 22.25 -45.69
C ALA A 704 -4.66 23.27 -44.77
N LEU A 705 -5.21 22.82 -43.62
CA LEU A 705 -5.79 23.73 -42.62
C LEU A 705 -4.73 24.66 -42.01
N LEU A 706 -3.54 24.14 -41.70
CA LEU A 706 -2.41 24.95 -41.21
C LEU A 706 -1.99 26.02 -42.23
N ILE A 707 -1.88 25.69 -43.50
CA ILE A 707 -1.55 26.64 -44.56
C ILE A 707 -2.65 27.71 -44.65
N GLY A 708 -3.93 27.32 -44.60
CA GLY A 708 -5.05 28.24 -44.56
C GLY A 708 -5.02 29.22 -43.39
N ALA A 709 -4.70 28.72 -42.21
CA ALA A 709 -4.54 29.52 -40.98
C ALA A 709 -3.32 30.45 -41.03
N SER A 710 -2.30 30.11 -41.81
CA SER A 710 -1.05 30.89 -41.98
C SER A 710 -1.15 32.01 -43.00
N ALA A 711 -2.10 31.93 -43.90
CA ALA A 711 -2.20 32.85 -45.02
C ALA A 711 -2.97 34.11 -44.62
N SER A 712 -2.33 35.25 -44.70
CA SER A 712 -3.01 36.57 -44.63
C SER A 712 -3.88 36.87 -45.86
N SER A 713 -3.79 36.04 -46.92
CA SER A 713 -4.64 36.09 -48.12
C SER A 713 -4.91 34.67 -48.64
N THR A 714 -6.12 34.44 -49.16
CA THR A 714 -6.58 33.15 -49.72
C THR A 714 -5.87 32.74 -51.01
N GLY A 715 -5.14 33.64 -51.65
CA GLY A 715 -4.46 33.40 -52.93
C GLY A 715 -3.38 32.32 -52.93
N PRO A 716 -2.44 32.31 -51.98
CA PRO A 716 -1.42 31.25 -51.90
C PRO A 716 -1.99 29.88 -51.62
N VAL A 717 -2.99 29.79 -50.74
CA VAL A 717 -3.65 28.51 -50.35
C VAL A 717 -4.36 27.91 -51.57
N MET A 718 -5.07 28.69 -52.32
CA MET A 718 -5.78 28.23 -53.54
C MET A 718 -4.79 27.74 -54.61
N ARG A 719 -3.63 28.37 -54.75
CA ARG A 719 -2.56 27.90 -55.66
C ARG A 719 -1.96 26.60 -55.23
N LEU A 720 -1.65 26.45 -53.93
CA LEU A 720 -1.08 25.22 -53.39
C LEU A 720 -2.05 24.05 -53.47
N LEU A 721 -3.31 24.24 -53.13
CA LEU A 721 -4.37 23.24 -53.24
C LEU A 721 -4.65 22.87 -54.71
N GLY A 722 -4.55 23.86 -55.64
CA GLY A 722 -4.72 23.62 -57.08
C GLY A 722 -3.52 22.90 -57.74
N ASN A 723 -2.31 23.02 -57.15
CA ASN A 723 -1.09 22.35 -57.63
C ASN A 723 -0.81 21.02 -56.92
N ALA A 724 -1.38 20.80 -55.75
CA ALA A 724 -1.32 19.50 -55.09
C ALA A 724 -2.10 18.52 -55.96
N ASN A 725 -1.40 17.50 -56.48
CA ASN A 725 -2.06 16.34 -57.06
C ASN A 725 -2.87 15.66 -55.94
N TRP A 726 -4.08 16.20 -55.71
CA TRP A 726 -5.08 15.54 -54.90
C TRP A 726 -5.43 14.26 -55.63
N VAL A 727 -4.79 13.16 -55.32
CA VAL A 727 -5.10 11.84 -55.83
C VAL A 727 -6.36 11.34 -55.12
N GLY A 728 -7.46 12.05 -55.28
CA GLY A 728 -8.75 11.45 -55.32
C GLY A 728 -9.03 11.22 -56.79
N GLU A 729 -9.45 10.03 -57.19
CA GLU A 729 -9.95 9.81 -58.54
C GLU A 729 -10.89 10.92 -58.90
N PRO A 730 -10.76 11.50 -60.13
CA PRO A 730 -11.66 12.57 -60.57
C PRO A 730 -13.08 12.00 -60.47
N VAL A 731 -13.90 12.62 -59.63
CA VAL A 731 -15.35 12.36 -59.62
C VAL A 731 -15.79 12.67 -61.02
N LYS A 732 -16.13 11.67 -61.80
CA LYS A 732 -16.82 11.82 -63.08
C LYS A 732 -18.15 12.47 -62.72
N VAL A 733 -18.21 13.80 -62.83
CA VAL A 733 -19.47 14.53 -62.89
C VAL A 733 -20.13 14.07 -64.17
N GLY A 734 -21.14 13.17 -64.03
CA GLY A 734 -21.95 12.77 -65.14
C GLY A 734 -22.54 14.02 -65.80
N ALA A 735 -22.30 14.17 -67.05
CA ALA A 735 -22.98 15.18 -67.85
C ALA A 735 -24.50 15.00 -67.81
N PRO A 736 -25.30 16.07 -67.84
CA PRO A 736 -26.73 16.07 -67.66
C PRO A 736 -27.48 15.20 -68.68
#